data_ece676428531551da5161e0cf218ea12
#
_entry.id   ece676428531551da5161e0cf218ea12
#
_cell.length_a   1.000
_cell.length_b   1.000
_cell.length_c   1.000
_cell.angle_alpha   90.00
_cell.angle_beta   90.00
_cell.angle_gamma   90.00
#
_symmetry.space_group_name_H-M   'P 1'
#
loop_
_entity.id
_entity.type
_entity.pdbx_description
1 polymer ?
#
loop_
_entity_poly.entity_id
_entity_poly.type
_entity_poly.pdbx_seq_one_letter_code
_entity_poly.pdbx_strand_id
1 'polypeptide(L)'
;MFRKPTIAVFVVCFLWLFWALVVGSIPMLSITFDEDMHITSGYSILRTGDLRLLEEHPALVKLWMAWPLIFHPYLPQPDQLPGWEEGDLNRFARNEGWWRVPIDSWTVPCRVMNALIGVLLSVVFFRWAHEWFGPPAAVSALLFLVFDPNILAHAGLATIDLGAACFTFLAMYTLQRYVHRPSRKYLVASGIALGLALSTKISALILVPLSAIILLGGLICRRERVLSIVMSYISVAFFTVWACHLFEVGTTEIGTTGVSIPVPLPHYWRSILRVTRHVATGDMTYMLGELYRGGRWYFFPVVFVLKTPIPVLLLIGLGLVSIWRYGFSKAILVVFFPFTYFAFTMLTSINLGYRHILAVLPFLYLLVSSLLSLMYKSRGQKRAWGLAIFALLLIWHIIGAIRTKPFYLTYFNEIGGGPSNGYRYLADSNVDWGQGLKALRFWLEKQGWPQVMVSAFPFFISPKLYQLNVIPLPPLAEAPPVLPSRFNPSPGLYVISASTLRGLHCADPEMYNWFWHREPDGIIANAMLVYNVPQNLQNLWVAQCTVPVEPLSIEALQEGLGHTAFRTVSFDCTQSWFYPADPLDGMYALHHRLLQENRCGFLRMARCDPVATDPFISRHLITSHLAYEQRNYGALPAFALYQKASLPPVPDNIPSYYPAPAERIPDPECYSPGRKGEISMEGPLVFLGVTAVPDHSALDVETWWRVMEGPITRPLSIMGHLLTPTGETLGVDDGLGVSPVMWSRGDIIVQRHHFPLPPAETEIWLRTGVYWLDTMQRWPVADHPDADAIFIPLSSYLILSP
;
A
#
# COMPACT_ATOMS: atom_id res chain seq x y z
N MET A 1 -18.86 -16.71 -41.87
CA MET A 1 -19.23 -17.93 -41.07
C MET A 1 -17.98 -18.79 -41.00
N PHE A 2 -17.33 -18.86 -39.81
CA PHE A 2 -16.11 -19.63 -39.65
C PHE A 2 -16.43 -21.14 -39.81
N ARG A 3 -15.68 -21.84 -40.68
CA ARG A 3 -15.76 -23.30 -40.77
C ARG A 3 -15.25 -23.96 -39.48
N LYS A 4 -15.80 -25.12 -39.06
CA LYS A 4 -15.37 -25.82 -37.82
C LYS A 4 -13.85 -25.97 -37.68
N PRO A 5 -13.08 -26.33 -38.73
CA PRO A 5 -11.62 -26.45 -38.63
C PRO A 5 -10.95 -25.10 -38.36
N THR A 6 -11.44 -23.99 -38.92
CA THR A 6 -10.90 -22.64 -38.69
C THR A 6 -10.99 -22.20 -37.23
N ILE A 7 -12.11 -22.52 -36.55
CA ILE A 7 -12.30 -22.21 -35.13
C ILE A 7 -11.29 -22.97 -34.26
N ALA A 8 -11.10 -24.27 -34.54
CA ALA A 8 -10.15 -25.11 -33.80
C ALA A 8 -8.72 -24.56 -33.90
N VAL A 9 -8.31 -24.13 -35.10
CA VAL A 9 -7.00 -23.51 -35.33
C VAL A 9 -6.82 -22.26 -34.47
N PHE A 10 -7.80 -21.33 -34.48
CA PHE A 10 -7.69 -20.12 -33.66
C PHE A 10 -7.61 -20.44 -32.15
N VAL A 11 -8.40 -21.39 -31.66
CA VAL A 11 -8.35 -21.78 -30.25
C VAL A 11 -6.99 -22.35 -29.90
N VAL A 12 -6.45 -23.27 -30.72
CA VAL A 12 -5.12 -23.85 -30.49
C VAL A 12 -4.05 -22.75 -30.52
N CYS A 13 -4.10 -21.83 -31.47
CA CYS A 13 -3.15 -20.69 -31.53
C CYS A 13 -3.23 -19.82 -30.28
N PHE A 14 -4.44 -19.55 -29.75
CA PHE A 14 -4.58 -18.74 -28.54
C PHE A 14 -4.13 -19.46 -27.27
N LEU A 15 -4.35 -20.75 -27.17
CA LEU A 15 -3.83 -21.57 -26.08
C LEU A 15 -2.28 -21.62 -26.11
N TRP A 16 -1.69 -21.76 -27.29
CA TRP A 16 -0.25 -21.66 -27.48
C TRP A 16 0.30 -20.28 -27.14
N LEU A 17 -0.40 -19.23 -27.55
CA LEU A 17 -0.04 -17.85 -27.23
C LEU A 17 -0.08 -17.61 -25.71
N PHE A 18 -1.14 -18.06 -25.04
CA PHE A 18 -1.23 -18.00 -23.58
C PHE A 18 -0.02 -18.69 -22.93
N TRP A 19 0.23 -19.93 -23.31
CA TRP A 19 1.33 -20.71 -22.76
C TRP A 19 2.68 -20.03 -23.02
N ALA A 20 2.92 -19.53 -24.22
CA ALA A 20 4.15 -18.84 -24.59
C ALA A 20 4.35 -17.51 -23.82
N LEU A 21 3.27 -16.75 -23.56
CA LEU A 21 3.33 -15.53 -22.75
C LEU A 21 3.72 -15.85 -21.30
N VAL A 22 3.12 -16.88 -20.72
CA VAL A 22 3.39 -17.31 -19.35
C VAL A 22 4.81 -17.88 -19.24
N VAL A 23 5.13 -18.92 -20.03
CA VAL A 23 6.43 -19.61 -19.93
C VAL A 23 7.58 -18.67 -20.30
N GLY A 24 7.39 -17.78 -21.27
CA GLY A 24 8.39 -16.79 -21.64
C GLY A 24 8.64 -15.70 -20.57
N SER A 25 7.79 -15.58 -19.53
CA SER A 25 8.01 -14.69 -18.40
C SER A 25 8.76 -15.37 -17.23
N ILE A 26 8.60 -16.67 -17.07
CA ILE A 26 9.10 -17.44 -15.90
C ILE A 26 10.61 -17.24 -15.64
N PRO A 27 11.52 -17.25 -16.62
CA PRO A 27 12.95 -17.11 -16.37
C PRO A 27 13.36 -15.78 -15.70
N MET A 28 12.55 -14.75 -15.86
CA MET A 28 12.82 -13.43 -15.32
C MET A 28 12.36 -13.27 -13.85
N LEU A 29 11.58 -14.22 -13.35
CA LEU A 29 10.98 -14.15 -12.02
C LEU A 29 11.84 -14.88 -10.99
N SER A 30 12.22 -14.21 -9.90
CA SER A 30 12.73 -14.86 -8.69
C SER A 30 11.61 -15.60 -7.96
N ILE A 31 11.96 -16.44 -6.99
CA ILE A 31 10.98 -17.19 -6.19
C ILE A 31 10.12 -16.22 -5.36
N THR A 32 8.81 -16.51 -5.28
CA THR A 32 7.86 -15.73 -4.49
C THR A 32 7.56 -16.38 -3.13
N PHE A 33 6.95 -15.62 -2.22
CA PHE A 33 6.82 -15.97 -0.80
C PHE A 33 6.21 -17.35 -0.52
N ASP A 34 5.17 -17.75 -1.26
CA ASP A 34 4.47 -19.01 -1.00
C ASP A 34 5.00 -20.20 -1.81
N GLU A 35 5.82 -19.96 -2.84
CA GLU A 35 6.26 -21.02 -3.77
C GLU A 35 7.15 -22.05 -3.10
N ASP A 36 8.03 -21.65 -2.19
CA ASP A 36 8.88 -22.55 -1.43
C ASP A 36 8.05 -23.60 -0.68
N MET A 37 7.04 -23.16 0.05
CA MET A 37 6.17 -24.04 0.84
C MET A 37 5.30 -24.95 -0.04
N HIS A 38 4.73 -24.42 -1.12
CA HIS A 38 3.87 -25.22 -1.98
C HIS A 38 4.64 -26.32 -2.74
N ILE A 39 5.80 -25.95 -3.28
CA ILE A 39 6.64 -26.88 -4.06
C ILE A 39 7.23 -27.96 -3.14
N THR A 40 7.82 -27.56 -2.02
CA THR A 40 8.51 -28.50 -1.13
C THR A 40 7.53 -29.45 -0.42
N SER A 41 6.36 -28.95 0.00
CA SER A 41 5.26 -29.79 0.51
C SER A 41 4.78 -30.81 -0.54
N GLY A 42 4.55 -30.35 -1.79
CA GLY A 42 4.15 -31.26 -2.89
C GLY A 42 5.20 -32.31 -3.18
N TYR A 43 6.47 -31.94 -3.22
CA TYR A 43 7.58 -32.88 -3.44
C TYR A 43 7.70 -33.91 -2.32
N SER A 44 7.61 -33.48 -1.07
CA SER A 44 7.70 -34.39 0.07
C SER A 44 6.61 -35.46 0.04
N ILE A 45 5.36 -35.04 -0.24
CA ILE A 45 4.23 -36.00 -0.37
C ILE A 45 4.46 -36.98 -1.52
N LEU A 46 4.93 -36.52 -2.67
CA LEU A 46 5.20 -37.39 -3.82
C LEU A 46 6.33 -38.43 -3.56
N ARG A 47 7.31 -38.06 -2.73
CA ARG A 47 8.46 -38.92 -2.39
C ARG A 47 8.15 -39.93 -1.30
N THR A 48 7.33 -39.54 -0.33
CA THR A 48 7.14 -40.34 0.90
C THR A 48 5.72 -40.88 1.07
N GLY A 49 4.73 -40.29 0.40
CA GLY A 49 3.32 -40.59 0.64
C GLY A 49 2.77 -40.00 1.93
N ASP A 50 3.59 -39.26 2.72
CA ASP A 50 3.24 -38.68 4.00
C ASP A 50 2.74 -37.26 3.85
N LEU A 51 1.61 -36.94 4.50
CA LEU A 51 0.95 -35.62 4.44
C LEU A 51 1.30 -34.70 5.61
N ARG A 52 2.29 -35.04 6.46
CA ARG A 52 2.65 -34.25 7.67
C ARG A 52 3.00 -32.82 7.40
N LEU A 53 3.54 -32.50 6.20
CA LEU A 53 3.85 -31.14 5.75
C LEU A 53 2.71 -30.48 4.97
N LEU A 54 1.49 -31.03 5.04
CA LEU A 54 0.31 -30.41 4.47
C LEU A 54 -0.34 -29.48 5.50
N GLU A 55 -0.01 -28.20 5.43
CA GLU A 55 -0.47 -27.23 6.44
C GLU A 55 -1.82 -26.59 6.10
N GLU A 56 -1.82 -25.43 5.44
CA GLU A 56 -3.03 -24.59 5.31
C GLU A 56 -3.93 -24.99 4.14
N HIS A 57 -3.38 -25.60 3.12
CA HIS A 57 -4.09 -25.83 1.86
C HIS A 57 -3.97 -27.27 1.37
N PRO A 58 -5.04 -27.81 0.70
CA PRO A 58 -5.09 -29.17 0.22
C PRO A 58 -4.02 -29.56 -0.80
N ALA A 59 -3.86 -30.86 -1.05
CA ALA A 59 -2.69 -31.42 -1.72
C ALA A 59 -2.68 -31.30 -3.25
N LEU A 60 -3.85 -31.30 -3.94
CA LEU A 60 -3.97 -31.56 -5.38
C LEU A 60 -3.00 -30.73 -6.25
N VAL A 61 -3.02 -29.40 -6.10
CA VAL A 61 -2.22 -28.51 -6.94
C VAL A 61 -0.75 -28.57 -6.55
N LYS A 62 -0.43 -28.77 -5.27
CA LYS A 62 0.94 -28.97 -4.79
C LYS A 62 1.56 -30.22 -5.42
N LEU A 63 0.83 -31.35 -5.43
CA LEU A 63 1.25 -32.59 -6.09
C LEU A 63 1.43 -32.38 -7.60
N TRP A 64 0.48 -31.72 -8.25
CA TRP A 64 0.55 -31.44 -9.69
C TRP A 64 1.80 -30.65 -10.06
N MET A 65 2.06 -29.55 -9.33
CA MET A 65 3.20 -28.69 -9.61
C MET A 65 4.54 -29.38 -9.34
N ALA A 66 4.63 -30.14 -8.25
CA ALA A 66 5.85 -30.81 -7.84
C ALA A 66 6.15 -32.12 -8.63
N TRP A 67 5.22 -32.58 -9.49
CA TRP A 67 5.37 -33.82 -10.25
C TRP A 67 6.71 -33.92 -10.99
N PRO A 68 7.23 -32.90 -11.71
CA PRO A 68 8.51 -33.03 -12.41
C PRO A 68 9.71 -33.27 -11.50
N LEU A 69 9.59 -32.87 -10.23
CA LEU A 69 10.69 -32.93 -9.26
C LEU A 69 11.02 -34.38 -8.82
N ILE A 70 10.10 -35.32 -9.03
CA ILE A 70 10.38 -36.76 -8.77
C ILE A 70 11.61 -37.23 -9.56
N PHE A 71 11.82 -36.63 -10.74
CA PHE A 71 12.92 -37.00 -11.65
C PHE A 71 14.17 -36.11 -11.44
N HIS A 72 14.14 -35.19 -10.48
CA HIS A 72 15.27 -34.29 -10.24
C HIS A 72 16.36 -35.00 -9.40
N PRO A 73 17.60 -35.14 -9.93
CA PRO A 73 18.60 -36.04 -9.32
C PRO A 73 19.24 -35.49 -8.04
N TYR A 74 19.20 -34.19 -7.83
CA TYR A 74 19.97 -33.51 -6.76
C TYR A 74 19.11 -32.92 -5.62
N LEU A 75 17.80 -33.14 -5.64
CA LEU A 75 16.96 -32.64 -4.54
C LEU A 75 17.16 -33.52 -3.30
N PRO A 76 17.17 -32.90 -2.10
CA PRO A 76 17.36 -33.63 -0.85
C PRO A 76 16.21 -34.61 -0.57
N GLN A 77 16.51 -35.70 0.17
CA GLN A 77 15.46 -36.59 0.65
C GLN A 77 14.70 -35.90 1.78
N PRO A 78 13.35 -35.94 1.76
CA PRO A 78 12.55 -35.20 2.77
C PRO A 78 12.86 -35.56 4.22
N ASP A 79 13.06 -36.85 4.50
CA ASP A 79 13.34 -37.38 5.84
C ASP A 79 14.69 -37.01 6.42
N GLN A 80 15.58 -36.43 5.60
CA GLN A 80 16.91 -35.92 6.02
C GLN A 80 16.93 -34.45 6.36
N LEU A 81 15.81 -33.74 6.14
CA LEU A 81 15.75 -32.30 6.30
C LEU A 81 15.19 -31.90 7.66
N PRO A 82 15.73 -30.82 8.26
CA PRO A 82 15.12 -30.17 9.43
C PRO A 82 13.65 -29.81 9.20
N GLY A 83 12.82 -29.98 10.21
CA GLY A 83 11.37 -29.73 10.12
C GLY A 83 10.55 -30.93 9.64
N TRP A 84 11.17 -31.99 9.10
CA TRP A 84 10.45 -33.18 8.67
C TRP A 84 9.78 -33.91 9.83
N GLU A 85 10.57 -34.29 10.87
CA GLU A 85 10.03 -35.01 12.02
C GLU A 85 8.99 -34.23 12.82
N GLU A 86 9.19 -32.93 12.95
CA GLU A 86 8.28 -32.02 13.66
C GLU A 86 7.03 -31.69 12.85
N GLY A 87 7.02 -31.95 11.52
CA GLY A 87 5.96 -31.52 10.62
C GLY A 87 5.90 -30.00 10.46
N ASP A 88 7.05 -29.32 10.64
CA ASP A 88 7.17 -27.85 10.50
C ASP A 88 7.54 -27.51 9.05
N LEU A 89 6.54 -27.11 8.29
CA LEU A 89 6.72 -26.76 6.87
C LEU A 89 7.64 -25.54 6.68
N ASN A 90 7.60 -24.56 7.56
CA ASN A 90 8.45 -23.38 7.45
C ASN A 90 9.93 -23.74 7.58
N ARG A 91 10.26 -24.52 8.63
CA ARG A 91 11.61 -24.99 8.86
C ARG A 91 12.08 -25.95 7.76
N PHE A 92 11.19 -26.77 7.24
CA PHE A 92 11.46 -27.70 6.15
C PHE A 92 11.72 -26.98 4.82
N ALA A 93 10.85 -26.06 4.42
CA ALA A 93 10.93 -25.38 3.13
C ALA A 93 12.08 -24.37 3.03
N ARG A 94 12.51 -23.82 4.16
CA ARG A 94 13.48 -22.71 4.24
C ARG A 94 14.85 -23.12 4.77
N ASN A 95 15.18 -24.42 4.78
CA ASN A 95 16.51 -24.85 5.19
C ASN A 95 17.53 -24.81 4.05
N GLU A 96 18.81 -24.84 4.41
CA GLU A 96 19.92 -24.78 3.46
C GLU A 96 19.96 -25.94 2.45
N GLY A 97 19.36 -27.09 2.78
CA GLY A 97 19.33 -28.25 1.89
C GLY A 97 18.67 -27.94 0.55
N TRP A 98 17.61 -27.12 0.56
CA TRP A 98 16.96 -26.64 -0.65
C TRP A 98 17.79 -25.58 -1.39
N TRP A 99 18.41 -24.67 -0.65
CA TRP A 99 19.15 -23.55 -1.24
C TRP A 99 20.51 -23.94 -1.84
N ARG A 100 21.03 -25.13 -1.51
CA ARG A 100 22.22 -25.68 -2.17
C ARG A 100 21.98 -26.10 -3.60
N VAL A 101 20.73 -26.37 -3.97
CA VAL A 101 20.33 -26.71 -5.34
C VAL A 101 19.90 -25.42 -6.06
N PRO A 102 20.35 -25.19 -7.31
CA PRO A 102 19.97 -23.98 -8.05
C PRO A 102 18.46 -23.80 -8.09
N ILE A 103 17.97 -22.68 -7.58
CA ILE A 103 16.53 -22.40 -7.36
C ILE A 103 15.71 -22.64 -8.64
N ASP A 104 16.21 -22.18 -9.78
CA ASP A 104 15.51 -22.30 -11.06
C ASP A 104 15.32 -23.75 -11.51
N SER A 105 16.21 -24.66 -11.09
CA SER A 105 16.15 -26.06 -11.50
C SER A 105 14.91 -26.79 -10.93
N TRP A 106 14.36 -26.29 -9.83
CA TRP A 106 13.18 -26.89 -9.21
C TRP A 106 11.94 -25.96 -9.24
N THR A 107 12.10 -24.64 -9.32
CA THR A 107 10.95 -23.73 -9.40
C THR A 107 10.38 -23.62 -10.82
N VAL A 108 11.24 -23.54 -11.84
CA VAL A 108 10.81 -23.39 -13.25
C VAL A 108 9.93 -24.55 -13.71
N PRO A 109 10.30 -25.83 -13.53
CA PRO A 109 9.44 -26.96 -13.90
C PRO A 109 8.05 -26.90 -13.22
N CYS A 110 8.00 -26.52 -11.94
CA CYS A 110 6.75 -26.41 -11.19
C CYS A 110 5.85 -25.28 -11.73
N ARG A 111 6.42 -24.15 -12.09
CA ARG A 111 5.71 -23.04 -12.74
C ARG A 111 5.15 -23.42 -14.11
N VAL A 112 5.91 -24.19 -14.90
CA VAL A 112 5.43 -24.71 -16.18
C VAL A 112 4.23 -25.64 -15.99
N MET A 113 4.24 -26.49 -14.95
CA MET A 113 3.08 -27.32 -14.61
C MET A 113 1.86 -26.48 -14.21
N ASN A 114 2.06 -25.40 -13.48
CA ASN A 114 0.96 -24.48 -13.15
C ASN A 114 0.41 -23.76 -14.40
N ALA A 115 1.27 -23.37 -15.34
CA ALA A 115 0.84 -22.80 -16.63
C ALA A 115 -0.10 -23.73 -17.42
N LEU A 116 0.06 -25.06 -17.32
CA LEU A 116 -0.86 -26.04 -17.93
C LEU A 116 -2.26 -26.00 -17.29
N ILE A 117 -2.38 -25.68 -15.99
CA ILE A 117 -3.69 -25.42 -15.36
C ILE A 117 -4.36 -24.20 -15.99
N GLY A 118 -3.61 -23.16 -16.32
CA GLY A 118 -4.13 -21.99 -17.05
C GLY A 118 -4.61 -22.32 -18.46
N VAL A 119 -3.90 -23.23 -19.16
CA VAL A 119 -4.38 -23.76 -20.45
C VAL A 119 -5.69 -24.54 -20.26
N LEU A 120 -5.78 -25.40 -19.24
CA LEU A 120 -7.02 -26.13 -18.92
C LEU A 120 -8.18 -25.19 -18.63
N LEU A 121 -7.95 -24.16 -17.82
CA LEU A 121 -8.96 -23.10 -17.54
C LEU A 121 -9.46 -22.47 -18.85
N SER A 122 -8.55 -22.11 -19.75
CA SER A 122 -8.86 -21.50 -21.05
C SER A 122 -9.69 -22.44 -21.94
N VAL A 123 -9.39 -23.74 -21.93
CA VAL A 123 -10.16 -24.79 -22.66
C VAL A 123 -11.59 -24.90 -22.09
N VAL A 124 -11.72 -25.00 -20.77
CA VAL A 124 -13.04 -25.12 -20.10
C VAL A 124 -13.86 -23.85 -20.34
N PHE A 125 -13.21 -22.67 -20.25
CA PHE A 125 -13.83 -21.38 -20.53
C PHE A 125 -14.38 -21.31 -21.97
N PHE A 126 -13.52 -21.60 -22.95
CA PHE A 126 -13.93 -21.63 -24.36
C PHE A 126 -15.11 -22.59 -24.58
N ARG A 127 -15.05 -23.78 -24.00
CA ARG A 127 -16.09 -24.80 -24.14
C ARG A 127 -17.43 -24.29 -23.61
N TRP A 128 -17.46 -23.69 -22.41
CA TRP A 128 -18.68 -23.17 -21.82
C TRP A 128 -19.22 -21.96 -22.59
N ALA A 129 -18.38 -20.98 -22.92
CA ALA A 129 -18.74 -19.82 -23.72
C ALA A 129 -19.27 -20.20 -25.11
N HIS A 130 -18.64 -21.19 -25.76
CA HIS A 130 -19.07 -21.71 -27.07
C HIS A 130 -20.46 -22.34 -27.00
N GLU A 131 -20.74 -23.15 -25.99
CA GLU A 131 -22.04 -23.80 -25.81
C GLU A 131 -23.20 -22.81 -25.61
N TRP A 132 -22.93 -21.68 -24.95
CA TRP A 132 -23.96 -20.72 -24.59
C TRP A 132 -24.11 -19.56 -25.57
N PHE A 133 -23.03 -19.07 -26.09
CA PHE A 133 -22.97 -17.80 -26.83
C PHE A 133 -22.53 -17.97 -28.29
N GLY A 134 -22.10 -19.16 -28.66
CA GLY A 134 -21.64 -19.49 -30.00
C GLY A 134 -20.15 -19.21 -30.27
N PRO A 135 -19.62 -19.75 -31.37
CA PRO A 135 -18.19 -19.76 -31.62
C PRO A 135 -17.54 -18.37 -31.70
N PRO A 136 -18.09 -17.38 -32.47
CA PRO A 136 -17.40 -16.10 -32.60
C PRO A 136 -17.23 -15.37 -31.28
N ALA A 137 -18.30 -15.39 -30.44
CA ALA A 137 -18.28 -14.75 -29.12
C ALA A 137 -17.27 -15.44 -28.17
N ALA A 138 -17.24 -16.78 -28.19
CA ALA A 138 -16.33 -17.56 -27.37
C ALA A 138 -14.86 -17.32 -27.75
N VAL A 139 -14.52 -17.31 -29.04
CA VAL A 139 -13.17 -17.04 -29.53
C VAL A 139 -12.72 -15.63 -29.15
N SER A 140 -13.58 -14.62 -29.34
CA SER A 140 -13.25 -13.23 -29.03
C SER A 140 -13.09 -13.01 -27.51
N ALA A 141 -13.94 -13.63 -26.69
CA ALA A 141 -13.82 -13.53 -25.22
C ALA A 141 -12.60 -14.31 -24.68
N LEU A 142 -12.21 -15.42 -25.34
CA LEU A 142 -11.00 -16.16 -25.01
C LEU A 142 -9.75 -15.27 -25.15
N LEU A 143 -9.72 -14.35 -26.13
CA LEU A 143 -8.60 -13.40 -26.26
C LEU A 143 -8.46 -12.50 -25.02
N PHE A 144 -9.56 -12.02 -24.45
CA PHE A 144 -9.49 -11.24 -23.22
C PHE A 144 -8.95 -12.06 -22.05
N LEU A 145 -9.33 -13.33 -21.93
CA LEU A 145 -8.81 -14.22 -20.89
C LEU A 145 -7.30 -14.50 -21.09
N VAL A 146 -6.88 -14.75 -22.36
CA VAL A 146 -5.49 -15.04 -22.72
C VAL A 146 -4.54 -13.88 -22.41
N PHE A 147 -5.02 -12.65 -22.56
CA PHE A 147 -4.25 -11.44 -22.27
C PHE A 147 -4.57 -10.81 -20.90
N ASP A 148 -5.34 -11.48 -20.03
CA ASP A 148 -5.56 -10.95 -18.69
C ASP A 148 -4.27 -11.00 -17.86
N PRO A 149 -3.73 -9.83 -17.43
CA PRO A 149 -2.45 -9.79 -16.73
C PRO A 149 -2.50 -10.51 -15.37
N ASN A 150 -3.65 -10.56 -14.67
CA ASN A 150 -3.76 -11.26 -13.40
C ASN A 150 -3.79 -12.78 -13.60
N ILE A 151 -4.45 -13.27 -14.63
CA ILE A 151 -4.42 -14.71 -15.00
C ILE A 151 -3.01 -15.09 -15.44
N LEU A 152 -2.35 -14.28 -16.28
CA LEU A 152 -0.97 -14.49 -16.72
C LEU A 152 0.00 -14.53 -15.54
N ALA A 153 -0.15 -13.60 -14.59
CA ALA A 153 0.67 -13.55 -13.39
C ALA A 153 0.62 -14.85 -12.59
N HIS A 154 -0.58 -15.25 -12.21
CA HIS A 154 -0.78 -16.44 -11.37
C HIS A 154 -0.59 -17.77 -12.12
N ALA A 155 -0.63 -17.77 -13.45
CA ALA A 155 -0.23 -18.91 -14.25
C ALA A 155 1.29 -19.12 -14.27
N GLY A 156 2.08 -18.05 -14.14
CA GLY A 156 3.55 -18.10 -14.13
C GLY A 156 4.18 -18.32 -12.76
N LEU A 157 3.41 -18.51 -11.70
CA LEU A 157 3.87 -18.74 -10.32
C LEU A 157 3.38 -20.10 -9.84
N ALA A 158 4.20 -20.83 -9.07
CA ALA A 158 3.85 -22.15 -8.56
C ALA A 158 2.99 -22.03 -7.28
N THR A 159 1.79 -21.48 -7.45
CA THR A 159 0.81 -21.24 -6.37
C THR A 159 -0.52 -21.93 -6.66
N ILE A 160 -1.34 -22.10 -5.65
CA ILE A 160 -2.61 -22.84 -5.74
C ILE A 160 -3.78 -22.03 -6.29
N ASP A 161 -3.63 -20.72 -6.43
CA ASP A 161 -4.74 -19.77 -6.73
C ASP A 161 -5.36 -20.00 -8.11
N LEU A 162 -4.52 -20.21 -9.12
CA LEU A 162 -4.99 -20.52 -10.47
C LEU A 162 -5.71 -21.87 -10.52
N GLY A 163 -5.21 -22.86 -9.77
CA GLY A 163 -5.87 -24.18 -9.61
C GLY A 163 -7.26 -24.03 -9.00
N ALA A 164 -7.37 -23.22 -7.94
CA ALA A 164 -8.66 -22.92 -7.32
C ALA A 164 -9.63 -22.26 -8.32
N ALA A 165 -9.17 -21.29 -9.10
CA ALA A 165 -10.00 -20.66 -10.14
C ALA A 165 -10.44 -21.66 -11.23
N CYS A 166 -9.52 -22.49 -11.71
CA CYS A 166 -9.76 -23.48 -12.75
C CYS A 166 -10.80 -24.53 -12.30
N PHE A 167 -10.57 -25.19 -11.16
CA PHE A 167 -11.45 -26.28 -10.70
C PHE A 167 -12.77 -25.76 -10.16
N THR A 168 -12.82 -24.53 -9.58
CA THR A 168 -14.09 -23.87 -9.27
C THR A 168 -14.92 -23.65 -10.52
N PHE A 169 -14.31 -23.12 -11.57
CA PHE A 169 -15.01 -22.89 -12.84
C PHE A 169 -15.46 -24.20 -13.49
N LEU A 170 -14.64 -25.26 -13.43
CA LEU A 170 -14.97 -26.60 -13.91
C LEU A 170 -16.15 -27.21 -13.13
N ALA A 171 -16.15 -27.07 -11.79
CA ALA A 171 -17.22 -27.58 -10.94
C ALA A 171 -18.58 -26.92 -11.30
N MET A 172 -18.59 -25.60 -11.46
CA MET A 172 -19.79 -24.89 -11.86
C MET A 172 -20.24 -25.20 -13.28
N TYR A 173 -19.29 -25.38 -14.21
CA TYR A 173 -19.61 -25.80 -15.58
C TYR A 173 -20.24 -27.20 -15.63
N THR A 174 -19.67 -28.18 -14.93
CA THR A 174 -20.18 -29.56 -14.94
C THR A 174 -21.53 -29.67 -14.19
N LEU A 175 -21.69 -28.93 -13.09
CA LEU A 175 -22.96 -28.84 -12.36
C LEU A 175 -24.07 -28.26 -13.25
N GLN A 176 -23.79 -27.17 -13.96
CA GLN A 176 -24.70 -26.55 -14.92
C GLN A 176 -25.12 -27.55 -16.03
N ARG A 177 -24.17 -28.33 -16.52
CA ARG A 177 -24.48 -29.37 -17.52
C ARG A 177 -25.41 -30.45 -16.96
N TYR A 178 -25.20 -30.88 -15.72
CA TYR A 178 -26.09 -31.81 -15.04
C TYR A 178 -27.51 -31.23 -14.88
N VAL A 179 -27.60 -30.01 -14.41
CA VAL A 179 -28.91 -29.33 -14.22
C VAL A 179 -29.67 -29.18 -15.54
N HIS A 180 -29.00 -28.94 -16.68
CA HIS A 180 -29.67 -28.78 -17.97
C HIS A 180 -29.90 -30.10 -18.70
N ARG A 181 -29.04 -31.09 -18.52
CA ARG A 181 -29.09 -32.41 -19.17
C ARG A 181 -28.80 -33.52 -18.18
N PRO A 182 -29.75 -33.91 -17.33
CA PRO A 182 -29.51 -34.88 -16.27
C PRO A 182 -29.06 -36.22 -16.85
N SER A 183 -27.92 -36.69 -16.36
CA SER A 183 -27.42 -38.02 -16.64
C SER A 183 -26.45 -38.44 -15.54
N ARG A 184 -26.33 -39.76 -15.31
CA ARG A 184 -25.35 -40.30 -14.34
C ARG A 184 -23.92 -39.79 -14.63
N LYS A 185 -23.55 -39.69 -15.91
CA LYS A 185 -22.23 -39.23 -16.33
C LYS A 185 -21.97 -37.78 -15.87
N TYR A 186 -22.94 -36.87 -16.04
CA TYR A 186 -22.80 -35.49 -15.62
C TYR A 186 -22.88 -35.35 -14.11
N LEU A 187 -23.65 -36.18 -13.39
CA LEU A 187 -23.68 -36.17 -11.93
C LEU A 187 -22.31 -36.53 -11.35
N VAL A 188 -21.74 -37.64 -11.84
CA VAL A 188 -20.41 -38.11 -11.41
C VAL A 188 -19.35 -37.08 -11.79
N ALA A 189 -19.34 -36.56 -13.02
CA ALA A 189 -18.38 -35.57 -13.46
C ALA A 189 -18.47 -34.28 -12.59
N SER A 190 -19.69 -33.86 -12.19
CA SER A 190 -19.88 -32.70 -11.34
C SER A 190 -19.41 -32.95 -9.90
N GLY A 191 -19.66 -34.13 -9.34
CA GLY A 191 -19.12 -34.53 -8.03
C GLY A 191 -17.59 -34.59 -8.02
N ILE A 192 -16.98 -35.20 -9.07
CA ILE A 192 -15.51 -35.20 -9.23
C ILE A 192 -14.99 -33.75 -9.30
N ALA A 193 -15.58 -32.88 -10.13
CA ALA A 193 -15.11 -31.52 -10.29
C ALA A 193 -15.24 -30.69 -9.00
N LEU A 194 -16.30 -30.91 -8.20
CA LEU A 194 -16.41 -30.32 -6.87
C LEU A 194 -15.30 -30.84 -5.95
N GLY A 195 -15.06 -32.15 -5.92
CA GLY A 195 -14.00 -32.74 -5.11
C GLY A 195 -12.61 -32.23 -5.49
N LEU A 196 -12.33 -32.07 -6.79
CA LEU A 196 -11.09 -31.44 -7.26
C LEU A 196 -10.98 -29.98 -6.79
N ALA A 197 -12.06 -29.18 -6.88
CA ALA A 197 -12.05 -27.80 -6.39
C ALA A 197 -11.76 -27.73 -4.88
N LEU A 198 -12.43 -28.59 -4.08
CA LEU A 198 -12.22 -28.71 -2.64
C LEU A 198 -10.80 -29.17 -2.28
N SER A 199 -10.15 -29.90 -3.17
CA SER A 199 -8.75 -30.38 -3.01
C SER A 199 -7.69 -29.36 -3.44
N THR A 200 -8.08 -28.14 -3.83
CA THR A 200 -7.14 -27.07 -4.22
C THR A 200 -6.93 -26.04 -3.13
N LYS A 201 -7.99 -25.45 -2.64
CA LYS A 201 -7.94 -24.33 -1.67
C LYS A 201 -9.14 -24.39 -0.73
N ILE A 202 -8.92 -24.12 0.56
CA ILE A 202 -10.01 -24.19 1.56
C ILE A 202 -11.15 -23.20 1.25
N SER A 203 -10.86 -22.06 0.63
CA SER A 203 -11.92 -21.11 0.21
C SER A 203 -12.93 -21.72 -0.79
N ALA A 204 -12.60 -22.84 -1.47
CA ALA A 204 -13.53 -23.55 -2.33
C ALA A 204 -14.69 -24.22 -1.57
N LEU A 205 -14.64 -24.32 -0.23
CA LEU A 205 -15.74 -24.81 0.60
C LEU A 205 -17.05 -24.03 0.38
N ILE A 206 -16.96 -22.77 -0.04
CA ILE A 206 -18.14 -21.97 -0.42
C ILE A 206 -18.94 -22.62 -1.58
N LEU A 207 -18.30 -23.43 -2.40
CA LEU A 207 -18.99 -24.17 -3.48
C LEU A 207 -20.00 -25.19 -2.96
N VAL A 208 -19.80 -25.73 -1.75
CA VAL A 208 -20.70 -26.73 -1.17
C VAL A 208 -22.12 -26.18 -1.03
N PRO A 209 -22.39 -25.13 -0.26
CA PRO A 209 -23.72 -24.55 -0.16
C PRO A 209 -24.22 -23.99 -1.50
N LEU A 210 -23.36 -23.36 -2.31
CA LEU A 210 -23.77 -22.82 -3.61
C LEU A 210 -24.21 -23.90 -4.59
N SER A 211 -23.45 -24.99 -4.68
CA SER A 211 -23.80 -26.11 -5.53
C SER A 211 -25.07 -26.84 -5.04
N ALA A 212 -25.25 -26.95 -3.71
CA ALA A 212 -26.45 -27.49 -3.12
C ALA A 212 -27.70 -26.66 -3.50
N ILE A 213 -27.64 -25.33 -3.39
CA ILE A 213 -28.76 -24.45 -3.79
C ILE A 213 -29.11 -24.63 -5.27
N ILE A 214 -28.11 -24.65 -6.16
CA ILE A 214 -28.31 -24.81 -7.61
C ILE A 214 -28.89 -26.19 -7.92
N LEU A 215 -28.35 -27.23 -7.28
CA LEU A 215 -28.81 -28.61 -7.48
C LEU A 215 -30.24 -28.79 -7.00
N LEU A 216 -30.54 -28.37 -5.79
CA LEU A 216 -31.90 -28.42 -5.20
C LEU A 216 -32.92 -27.67 -6.03
N GLY A 217 -32.62 -26.44 -6.46
CA GLY A 217 -33.48 -25.66 -7.34
C GLY A 217 -33.80 -26.39 -8.65
N GLY A 218 -32.78 -27.03 -9.27
CA GLY A 218 -32.99 -27.84 -10.48
C GLY A 218 -33.82 -29.11 -10.27
N LEU A 219 -33.62 -29.81 -9.14
CA LEU A 219 -34.31 -31.06 -8.81
C LEU A 219 -35.77 -30.86 -8.36
N ILE A 220 -36.03 -29.82 -7.55
CA ILE A 220 -37.40 -29.48 -7.10
C ILE A 220 -38.26 -29.16 -8.32
N CYS A 221 -37.77 -28.41 -9.27
CA CYS A 221 -38.49 -28.10 -10.51
C CYS A 221 -38.84 -29.35 -11.32
N ARG A 222 -38.16 -30.50 -11.13
CA ARG A 222 -38.37 -31.74 -11.87
C ARG A 222 -39.04 -32.85 -11.09
N ARG A 223 -39.31 -32.62 -9.79
CA ARG A 223 -39.90 -33.64 -8.90
C ARG A 223 -39.08 -34.95 -8.85
N GLU A 224 -37.73 -34.89 -8.94
CA GLU A 224 -36.87 -36.04 -8.88
C GLU A 224 -36.61 -36.48 -7.41
N ARG A 225 -35.95 -37.65 -7.25
CA ARG A 225 -35.54 -38.19 -5.96
C ARG A 225 -34.36 -37.38 -5.40
N VAL A 226 -34.63 -36.23 -4.81
CA VAL A 226 -33.69 -35.20 -4.37
C VAL A 226 -32.61 -35.80 -3.47
N LEU A 227 -33.02 -36.56 -2.42
CA LEU A 227 -32.04 -37.03 -1.42
C LEU A 227 -30.99 -37.99 -2.05
N SER A 228 -31.41 -38.93 -2.88
CA SER A 228 -30.51 -39.89 -3.52
C SER A 228 -29.48 -39.21 -4.44
N ILE A 229 -29.90 -38.21 -5.18
CA ILE A 229 -29.04 -37.45 -6.08
C ILE A 229 -28.03 -36.60 -5.31
N VAL A 230 -28.49 -35.89 -4.28
CA VAL A 230 -27.63 -35.06 -3.42
C VAL A 230 -26.60 -35.91 -2.68
N MET A 231 -27.04 -37.03 -2.11
CA MET A 231 -26.11 -37.99 -1.45
C MET A 231 -25.08 -38.55 -2.40
N SER A 232 -25.48 -38.92 -3.62
CA SER A 232 -24.54 -39.42 -4.66
C SER A 232 -23.53 -38.33 -5.05
N TYR A 233 -23.99 -37.09 -5.23
CA TYR A 233 -23.13 -35.98 -5.57
C TYR A 233 -22.09 -35.68 -4.48
N ILE A 234 -22.52 -35.63 -3.22
CA ILE A 234 -21.63 -35.39 -2.06
C ILE A 234 -20.67 -36.57 -1.87
N SER A 235 -21.15 -37.82 -2.02
CA SER A 235 -20.30 -39.00 -1.88
C SER A 235 -19.19 -39.05 -2.92
N VAL A 236 -19.50 -38.72 -4.18
CA VAL A 236 -18.49 -38.65 -5.26
C VAL A 236 -17.49 -37.55 -4.97
N ALA A 237 -17.95 -36.38 -4.53
CA ALA A 237 -17.04 -35.28 -4.18
C ALA A 237 -16.13 -35.64 -3.00
N PHE A 238 -16.69 -36.20 -1.92
CA PHE A 238 -15.95 -36.67 -0.76
C PHE A 238 -14.88 -37.73 -1.15
N PHE A 239 -15.28 -38.71 -1.92
CA PHE A 239 -14.35 -39.75 -2.38
C PHE A 239 -13.22 -39.19 -3.24
N THR A 240 -13.52 -38.16 -4.06
CA THR A 240 -12.51 -37.47 -4.85
C THR A 240 -11.54 -36.69 -3.96
N VAL A 241 -12.02 -35.98 -2.93
CA VAL A 241 -11.15 -35.30 -1.95
C VAL A 241 -10.26 -36.33 -1.25
N TRP A 242 -10.83 -37.49 -0.84
CA TRP A 242 -10.08 -38.54 -0.16
C TRP A 242 -9.01 -39.18 -1.05
N ALA A 243 -9.33 -39.39 -2.32
CA ALA A 243 -8.34 -39.87 -3.30
C ALA A 243 -7.20 -38.86 -3.54
N CYS A 244 -7.51 -37.56 -3.62
CA CYS A 244 -6.49 -36.50 -3.73
C CYS A 244 -5.58 -36.39 -2.50
N HIS A 245 -6.01 -36.95 -1.35
CA HIS A 245 -5.23 -37.05 -0.11
C HIS A 245 -4.76 -38.49 0.15
N LEU A 246 -4.52 -39.26 -0.92
CA LEU A 246 -3.95 -40.64 -0.89
C LEU A 246 -4.72 -41.61 0.01
N PHE A 247 -6.04 -41.45 0.12
CA PHE A 247 -6.92 -42.24 1.00
C PHE A 247 -6.48 -42.27 2.46
N GLU A 248 -5.95 -41.13 2.94
CA GLU A 248 -5.44 -41.01 4.29
C GLU A 248 -6.53 -41.34 5.33
N VAL A 249 -6.16 -42.11 6.34
CA VAL A 249 -6.92 -42.35 7.58
C VAL A 249 -5.99 -42.19 8.75
N GLY A 250 -6.38 -41.42 9.73
CA GLY A 250 -5.58 -41.18 10.92
C GLY A 250 -6.40 -40.63 12.06
N THR A 251 -5.78 -40.31 13.18
CA THR A 251 -6.46 -39.81 14.36
C THR A 251 -6.51 -38.27 14.36
N THR A 252 -7.64 -37.73 14.77
CA THR A 252 -7.81 -36.30 15.05
C THR A 252 -8.32 -36.10 16.47
N GLU A 253 -7.72 -35.17 17.21
CA GLU A 253 -8.19 -34.78 18.54
C GLU A 253 -9.45 -33.90 18.43
N ILE A 254 -10.48 -34.22 19.22
CA ILE A 254 -11.71 -33.44 19.26
C ILE A 254 -11.60 -32.41 20.38
N GLY A 255 -11.43 -31.14 20.00
CA GLY A 255 -11.40 -30.02 20.93
C GLY A 255 -10.29 -30.15 21.99
N THR A 256 -10.61 -29.79 23.21
CA THR A 256 -9.70 -29.86 24.38
C THR A 256 -9.87 -31.16 25.20
N THR A 257 -10.64 -32.11 24.68
CA THR A 257 -11.03 -33.30 25.45
C THR A 257 -9.99 -34.43 25.47
N GLY A 258 -8.91 -34.32 24.67
CA GLY A 258 -7.89 -35.35 24.54
C GLY A 258 -8.38 -36.69 23.90
N VAL A 259 -9.62 -36.73 23.43
CA VAL A 259 -10.18 -37.89 22.76
C VAL A 259 -9.74 -37.92 21.29
N SER A 260 -8.93 -38.92 20.91
CA SER A 260 -8.54 -39.15 19.52
C SER A 260 -9.47 -40.14 18.88
N ILE A 261 -10.11 -39.76 17.78
CA ILE A 261 -10.93 -40.66 16.97
C ILE A 261 -10.29 -40.89 15.58
N PRO A 262 -10.37 -42.11 15.03
CA PRO A 262 -9.96 -42.34 13.65
C PRO A 262 -10.95 -41.68 12.68
N VAL A 263 -10.43 -40.82 11.83
CA VAL A 263 -11.21 -40.12 10.79
C VAL A 263 -10.53 -40.23 9.44
N PRO A 264 -11.27 -40.25 8.33
CA PRO A 264 -10.69 -39.96 7.04
C PRO A 264 -10.28 -38.50 6.93
N LEU A 265 -9.19 -38.23 6.20
CA LEU A 265 -8.72 -36.88 5.89
C LEU A 265 -8.27 -36.05 7.10
N PRO A 266 -7.48 -36.57 8.07
CA PRO A 266 -7.13 -35.79 9.28
C PRO A 266 -6.40 -34.51 8.95
N HIS A 267 -5.47 -34.48 7.96
CA HIS A 267 -4.77 -33.28 7.57
C HIS A 267 -5.67 -32.25 6.88
N TYR A 268 -6.68 -32.68 6.12
CA TYR A 268 -7.66 -31.77 5.53
C TYR A 268 -8.47 -31.02 6.60
N TRP A 269 -8.93 -31.72 7.64
CA TRP A 269 -9.64 -31.11 8.75
C TRP A 269 -8.74 -30.16 9.55
N ARG A 270 -7.48 -30.54 9.78
CA ARG A 270 -6.49 -29.64 10.40
C ARG A 270 -6.26 -28.38 9.58
N SER A 271 -6.17 -28.51 8.23
CA SER A 271 -6.05 -27.35 7.34
C SER A 271 -7.24 -26.39 7.45
N ILE A 272 -8.48 -26.89 7.55
CA ILE A 272 -9.66 -26.06 7.76
C ILE A 272 -9.54 -25.29 9.08
N LEU A 273 -9.19 -25.97 10.17
CA LEU A 273 -9.03 -25.34 11.48
C LEU A 273 -7.92 -24.28 11.48
N ARG A 274 -6.79 -24.56 10.82
CA ARG A 274 -5.66 -23.62 10.71
C ARG A 274 -6.06 -22.38 9.93
N VAL A 275 -6.68 -22.52 8.76
CA VAL A 275 -7.17 -21.37 7.98
C VAL A 275 -8.23 -20.58 8.74
N THR A 276 -9.12 -21.22 9.48
CA THR A 276 -10.10 -20.53 10.32
C THR A 276 -9.44 -19.68 11.41
N ARG A 277 -8.40 -20.21 12.06
CA ARG A 277 -7.59 -19.44 13.03
C ARG A 277 -6.85 -18.28 12.36
N HIS A 278 -6.26 -18.52 11.20
CA HIS A 278 -5.59 -17.47 10.42
C HIS A 278 -6.56 -16.34 10.05
N VAL A 279 -7.77 -16.68 9.60
CA VAL A 279 -8.84 -15.68 9.36
C VAL A 279 -9.18 -14.91 10.63
N ALA A 280 -9.21 -15.56 11.82
CA ALA A 280 -9.51 -14.88 13.07
C ALA A 280 -8.41 -13.90 13.50
N THR A 281 -7.13 -14.19 13.24
CA THR A 281 -5.99 -13.31 13.59
C THR A 281 -5.75 -12.21 12.58
N GLY A 282 -6.03 -12.45 11.30
CA GLY A 282 -5.78 -11.53 10.18
C GLY A 282 -4.31 -11.20 9.96
N ASP A 283 -3.99 -10.70 8.78
CA ASP A 283 -2.64 -10.29 8.38
C ASP A 283 -2.45 -8.77 8.43
N MET A 284 -1.20 -8.35 8.51
CA MET A 284 -0.83 -6.96 8.25
C MET A 284 -1.00 -6.66 6.76
N THR A 285 -1.69 -5.59 6.46
CA THR A 285 -2.03 -5.19 5.09
C THR A 285 -1.78 -3.71 4.90
N TYR A 286 -1.21 -3.34 3.74
CA TYR A 286 -1.10 -1.96 3.30
C TYR A 286 -2.12 -1.66 2.22
N MET A 287 -2.89 -0.59 2.38
CA MET A 287 -3.82 -0.10 1.36
C MET A 287 -4.01 1.41 1.48
N LEU A 288 -3.87 2.12 0.35
CA LEU A 288 -4.20 3.55 0.22
C LEU A 288 -3.48 4.46 1.25
N GLY A 289 -2.23 4.16 1.58
CA GLY A 289 -1.43 4.94 2.53
C GLY A 289 -1.56 4.49 3.98
N GLU A 290 -2.35 3.45 4.27
CA GLU A 290 -2.53 2.92 5.61
C GLU A 290 -2.03 1.49 5.74
N LEU A 291 -1.32 1.23 6.83
CA LEU A 291 -0.96 -0.10 7.29
C LEU A 291 -1.93 -0.50 8.41
N TYR A 292 -2.55 -1.67 8.32
CA TYR A 292 -3.52 -2.15 9.30
C TYR A 292 -3.48 -3.66 9.40
N ARG A 293 -3.99 -4.19 10.51
CA ARG A 293 -4.20 -5.62 10.72
C ARG A 293 -5.70 -5.95 10.65
N GLY A 294 -6.01 -7.08 10.01
CA GLY A 294 -7.38 -7.58 9.90
C GLY A 294 -8.11 -7.13 8.64
N GLY A 295 -9.41 -7.41 8.56
CA GLY A 295 -10.20 -7.21 7.35
C GLY A 295 -10.81 -5.82 7.21
N ARG A 296 -10.75 -5.26 5.99
CA ARG A 296 -11.57 -4.12 5.58
C ARG A 296 -12.45 -4.53 4.42
N TRP A 297 -13.76 -4.40 4.57
CA TRP A 297 -14.73 -4.87 3.56
C TRP A 297 -14.50 -4.30 2.16
N TYR A 298 -13.98 -3.07 2.06
CA TYR A 298 -13.72 -2.40 0.78
C TYR A 298 -12.37 -2.75 0.15
N PHE A 299 -11.53 -3.59 0.77
CA PHE A 299 -10.24 -3.99 0.23
C PHE A 299 -10.38 -4.64 -1.15
N PHE A 300 -11.19 -5.69 -1.27
CA PHE A 300 -11.36 -6.38 -2.55
C PHE A 300 -12.05 -5.53 -3.63
N PRO A 301 -13.06 -4.69 -3.33
CA PRO A 301 -13.55 -3.68 -4.28
C PRO A 301 -12.46 -2.75 -4.80
N VAL A 302 -11.60 -2.20 -3.95
CA VAL A 302 -10.48 -1.34 -4.35
C VAL A 302 -9.48 -2.11 -5.21
N VAL A 303 -9.04 -3.28 -4.76
CA VAL A 303 -8.12 -4.15 -5.50
C VAL A 303 -8.70 -4.53 -6.87
N PHE A 304 -9.99 -4.87 -6.95
CA PHE A 304 -10.66 -5.20 -8.20
C PHE A 304 -10.68 -4.03 -9.18
N VAL A 305 -11.03 -2.83 -8.72
CA VAL A 305 -11.07 -1.63 -9.56
C VAL A 305 -9.67 -1.24 -10.06
N LEU A 306 -8.64 -1.33 -9.22
CA LEU A 306 -7.27 -0.92 -9.59
C LEU A 306 -6.53 -1.94 -10.45
N LYS A 307 -6.82 -3.24 -10.27
CA LYS A 307 -6.06 -4.31 -10.96
C LYS A 307 -6.81 -4.98 -12.11
N THR A 308 -8.10 -4.73 -12.27
CA THR A 308 -8.82 -5.20 -13.46
C THR A 308 -8.65 -4.20 -14.60
N PRO A 309 -8.27 -4.64 -15.83
CA PRO A 309 -8.11 -3.73 -16.96
C PRO A 309 -9.40 -2.93 -17.24
N ILE A 310 -9.28 -1.63 -17.49
CA ILE A 310 -10.45 -0.75 -17.73
C ILE A 310 -11.33 -1.27 -18.88
N PRO A 311 -10.79 -1.74 -20.01
CA PRO A 311 -11.62 -2.35 -21.06
C PRO A 311 -12.49 -3.51 -20.56
N VAL A 312 -11.95 -4.32 -19.63
CA VAL A 312 -12.68 -5.46 -19.03
C VAL A 312 -13.77 -4.96 -18.09
N LEU A 313 -13.48 -3.95 -17.24
CA LEU A 313 -14.48 -3.34 -16.37
C LEU A 313 -15.68 -2.80 -17.15
N LEU A 314 -15.43 -2.10 -18.26
CA LEU A 314 -16.47 -1.57 -19.15
C LEU A 314 -17.31 -2.70 -19.78
N LEU A 315 -16.64 -3.75 -20.28
CA LEU A 315 -17.30 -4.89 -20.89
C LEU A 315 -18.10 -5.73 -19.87
N ILE A 316 -17.64 -5.84 -18.61
CA ILE A 316 -18.39 -6.49 -17.53
C ILE A 316 -19.67 -5.72 -17.22
N GLY A 317 -19.60 -4.39 -17.06
CA GLY A 317 -20.77 -3.56 -16.82
C GLY A 317 -21.85 -3.73 -17.89
N LEU A 318 -21.46 -3.69 -19.16
CA LEU A 318 -22.37 -3.96 -20.29
C LEU A 318 -22.82 -5.42 -20.35
N GLY A 319 -21.95 -6.36 -19.98
CA GLY A 319 -22.21 -7.79 -19.91
C GLY A 319 -23.30 -8.15 -18.89
N LEU A 320 -23.27 -7.50 -17.72
CA LEU A 320 -24.30 -7.66 -16.68
C LEU A 320 -25.71 -7.33 -17.20
N VAL A 321 -25.83 -6.33 -18.06
CA VAL A 321 -27.12 -6.00 -18.70
C VAL A 321 -27.46 -7.01 -19.80
N SER A 322 -26.45 -7.45 -20.57
CA SER A 322 -26.67 -8.34 -21.74
C SER A 322 -27.07 -9.75 -21.36
N ILE A 323 -26.60 -10.29 -20.23
CA ILE A 323 -26.79 -11.69 -19.84
C ILE A 323 -28.28 -12.03 -19.60
N TRP A 324 -29.08 -11.07 -19.12
CA TRP A 324 -30.51 -11.26 -18.85
C TRP A 324 -31.29 -11.59 -20.11
N ARG A 325 -30.81 -11.20 -21.31
CA ARG A 325 -31.44 -11.57 -22.60
C ARG A 325 -31.27 -13.05 -22.95
N TYR A 326 -30.41 -13.78 -22.25
CA TYR A 326 -30.21 -15.24 -22.44
C TYR A 326 -31.04 -16.10 -21.49
N GLY A 327 -31.93 -15.46 -20.71
CA GLY A 327 -32.81 -16.08 -19.76
C GLY A 327 -32.31 -16.08 -18.32
N PHE A 328 -33.26 -16.06 -17.37
CA PHE A 328 -33.02 -15.91 -15.95
C PHE A 328 -32.06 -16.96 -15.39
N SER A 329 -32.22 -18.24 -15.77
CA SER A 329 -31.37 -19.35 -15.27
C SER A 329 -29.89 -19.18 -15.65
N LYS A 330 -29.60 -18.68 -16.86
CA LYS A 330 -28.21 -18.43 -17.27
C LYS A 330 -27.65 -17.19 -16.60
N ALA A 331 -28.46 -16.14 -16.51
CA ALA A 331 -28.05 -14.88 -15.86
C ALA A 331 -27.72 -15.14 -14.39
N ILE A 332 -28.60 -15.81 -13.65
CA ILE A 332 -28.39 -16.06 -12.23
C ILE A 332 -27.13 -16.92 -11.98
N LEU A 333 -26.88 -17.92 -12.79
CA LEU A 333 -25.75 -18.82 -12.61
C LEU A 333 -24.40 -18.14 -12.85
N VAL A 334 -24.32 -17.22 -13.81
CA VAL A 334 -23.10 -16.48 -14.12
C VAL A 334 -22.89 -15.30 -13.17
N VAL A 335 -23.96 -14.71 -12.62
CA VAL A 335 -23.86 -13.54 -11.73
C VAL A 335 -23.82 -13.97 -10.26
N PHE A 336 -24.63 -14.97 -9.86
CA PHE A 336 -24.80 -15.37 -8.47
C PHE A 336 -23.49 -15.88 -7.83
N PHE A 337 -22.76 -16.77 -8.52
CA PHE A 337 -21.51 -17.30 -7.98
C PHE A 337 -20.47 -16.20 -7.78
N PRO A 338 -20.07 -15.41 -8.81
CA PRO A 338 -19.05 -14.37 -8.61
C PRO A 338 -19.48 -13.33 -7.57
N PHE A 339 -20.74 -12.93 -7.55
CA PHE A 339 -21.25 -11.98 -6.56
C PHE A 339 -21.16 -12.54 -5.13
N THR A 340 -21.62 -13.78 -4.91
CA THR A 340 -21.60 -14.41 -3.58
C THR A 340 -20.17 -14.67 -3.12
N TYR A 341 -19.30 -15.14 -4.03
CA TYR A 341 -17.89 -15.37 -3.72
C TYR A 341 -17.17 -14.05 -3.38
N PHE A 342 -17.40 -13.01 -4.16
CA PHE A 342 -16.83 -11.69 -3.93
C PHE A 342 -17.35 -11.10 -2.61
N ALA A 343 -18.64 -11.18 -2.34
CA ALA A 343 -19.22 -10.74 -1.06
C ALA A 343 -18.63 -11.51 0.14
N PHE A 344 -18.41 -12.82 -0.01
CA PHE A 344 -17.77 -13.63 1.00
C PHE A 344 -16.33 -13.17 1.28
N THR A 345 -15.55 -12.88 0.23
CA THR A 345 -14.17 -12.38 0.41
C THR A 345 -14.12 -11.03 1.12
N MET A 346 -15.13 -10.17 0.94
CA MET A 346 -15.25 -8.90 1.66
C MET A 346 -15.45 -9.05 3.18
N LEU A 347 -15.88 -10.22 3.65
CA LEU A 347 -16.09 -10.53 5.07
C LEU A 347 -14.85 -11.15 5.74
N THR A 348 -13.80 -11.47 4.96
CA THR A 348 -12.59 -12.09 5.50
C THR A 348 -11.61 -11.04 6.02
N SER A 349 -10.85 -11.40 7.05
CA SER A 349 -9.76 -10.57 7.59
C SER A 349 -8.41 -10.79 6.89
N ILE A 350 -8.35 -11.67 5.90
CA ILE A 350 -7.15 -11.91 5.07
C ILE A 350 -7.22 -11.04 3.83
N ASN A 351 -6.62 -9.85 3.89
CA ASN A 351 -6.62 -8.84 2.84
C ASN A 351 -5.25 -8.78 2.13
N LEU A 352 -4.83 -9.88 1.50
CA LEU A 352 -3.48 -9.99 0.93
C LEU A 352 -3.39 -9.61 -0.55
N GLY A 353 -4.37 -10.00 -1.38
CA GLY A 353 -4.23 -9.66 -2.79
C GLY A 353 -5.35 -10.11 -3.72
N TYR A 354 -5.24 -9.66 -4.98
CA TYR A 354 -6.15 -10.00 -6.08
C TYR A 354 -6.33 -11.51 -6.27
N ARG A 355 -5.32 -12.31 -5.91
CA ARG A 355 -5.31 -13.78 -5.99
C ARG A 355 -6.52 -14.42 -5.29
N HIS A 356 -7.04 -13.80 -4.23
CA HIS A 356 -8.20 -14.31 -3.50
C HIS A 356 -9.52 -14.18 -4.27
N ILE A 357 -9.59 -13.27 -5.24
CA ILE A 357 -10.78 -13.09 -6.10
C ILE A 357 -10.56 -13.63 -7.52
N LEU A 358 -9.42 -14.29 -7.80
CA LEU A 358 -9.09 -14.82 -9.13
C LEU A 358 -10.15 -15.77 -9.66
N ALA A 359 -10.79 -16.56 -8.78
CA ALA A 359 -11.84 -17.51 -9.14
C ALA A 359 -13.10 -16.87 -9.78
N VAL A 360 -13.29 -15.54 -9.57
CA VAL A 360 -14.40 -14.79 -10.14
C VAL A 360 -14.20 -14.47 -11.62
N LEU A 361 -12.95 -14.28 -12.06
CA LEU A 361 -12.63 -13.77 -13.40
C LEU A 361 -13.21 -14.58 -14.57
N PRO A 362 -13.12 -15.93 -14.59
CA PRO A 362 -13.65 -16.68 -15.73
C PRO A 362 -15.16 -16.48 -15.94
N PHE A 363 -15.92 -16.25 -14.85
CA PHE A 363 -17.35 -15.94 -14.92
C PHE A 363 -17.63 -14.54 -15.47
N LEU A 364 -16.78 -13.57 -15.11
CA LEU A 364 -16.86 -12.23 -15.68
C LEU A 364 -16.61 -12.23 -17.19
N TYR A 365 -15.69 -13.08 -17.68
CA TYR A 365 -15.47 -13.26 -19.11
C TYR A 365 -16.64 -13.97 -19.81
N LEU A 366 -17.44 -14.79 -19.11
CA LEU A 366 -18.72 -15.27 -19.65
C LEU A 366 -19.71 -14.12 -19.88
N LEU A 367 -19.74 -13.10 -19.01
CA LEU A 367 -20.54 -11.88 -19.25
C LEU A 367 -20.09 -11.16 -20.52
N VAL A 368 -18.78 -11.02 -20.71
CA VAL A 368 -18.21 -10.46 -21.96
C VAL A 368 -18.64 -11.29 -23.16
N SER A 369 -18.62 -12.62 -23.07
CA SER A 369 -19.08 -13.51 -24.14
C SER A 369 -20.55 -13.28 -24.50
N SER A 370 -21.42 -13.03 -23.49
CA SER A 370 -22.82 -12.76 -23.71
C SER A 370 -23.06 -11.49 -24.51
N LEU A 371 -22.35 -10.41 -24.16
CA LEU A 371 -22.37 -9.13 -24.88
C LEU A 371 -21.94 -9.31 -26.35
N LEU A 372 -20.80 -9.97 -26.55
CA LEU A 372 -20.25 -10.23 -27.88
C LEU A 372 -21.22 -11.02 -28.76
N SER A 373 -21.89 -12.03 -28.20
CA SER A 373 -22.91 -12.78 -28.95
C SER A 373 -24.07 -11.90 -29.42
N LEU A 374 -24.50 -10.90 -28.63
CA LEU A 374 -25.51 -9.92 -29.06
C LEU A 374 -24.95 -9.02 -30.17
N MET A 375 -23.71 -8.58 -30.06
CA MET A 375 -23.06 -7.74 -31.09
C MET A 375 -22.97 -8.51 -32.43
N TYR A 376 -22.56 -9.77 -32.41
CA TYR A 376 -22.47 -10.59 -33.60
C TYR A 376 -23.86 -10.89 -34.23
N LYS A 377 -24.94 -10.91 -33.44
CA LYS A 377 -26.30 -11.10 -33.91
C LYS A 377 -26.95 -9.82 -34.44
N SER A 378 -26.45 -8.65 -34.10
CA SER A 378 -26.91 -7.36 -34.60
C SER A 378 -26.66 -7.22 -36.12
N ARG A 379 -27.27 -6.25 -36.79
CA ARG A 379 -27.15 -6.04 -38.25
C ARG A 379 -26.77 -4.60 -38.57
N GLY A 380 -26.24 -4.39 -39.78
CA GLY A 380 -25.97 -3.07 -40.34
C GLY A 380 -24.94 -2.29 -39.50
N GLN A 381 -25.11 -1.00 -39.42
CA GLN A 381 -24.20 -0.05 -38.78
C GLN A 381 -23.99 -0.32 -37.30
N LYS A 382 -25.03 -0.77 -36.56
CA LYS A 382 -24.93 -1.14 -35.14
C LYS A 382 -23.92 -2.25 -34.89
N ARG A 383 -23.88 -3.26 -35.80
CA ARG A 383 -22.86 -4.34 -35.71
C ARG A 383 -21.46 -3.80 -35.97
N ALA A 384 -21.31 -2.97 -37.01
CA ALA A 384 -20.00 -2.41 -37.40
C ALA A 384 -19.42 -1.58 -36.24
N TRP A 385 -20.19 -0.65 -35.67
CA TRP A 385 -19.77 0.15 -34.54
C TRP A 385 -19.46 -0.69 -33.28
N GLY A 386 -20.33 -1.66 -32.94
CA GLY A 386 -20.09 -2.54 -31.82
C GLY A 386 -18.76 -3.32 -31.93
N LEU A 387 -18.48 -3.90 -33.11
CA LEU A 387 -17.25 -4.63 -33.34
C LEU A 387 -16.02 -3.71 -33.40
N ALA A 388 -16.14 -2.48 -33.90
CA ALA A 388 -15.06 -1.50 -33.88
C ALA A 388 -14.68 -1.09 -32.45
N ILE A 389 -15.68 -0.75 -31.62
CA ILE A 389 -15.46 -0.43 -30.20
C ILE A 389 -14.82 -1.63 -29.47
N PHE A 390 -15.33 -2.83 -29.72
CA PHE A 390 -14.77 -4.03 -29.13
C PHE A 390 -13.30 -4.24 -29.54
N ALA A 391 -12.96 -4.04 -30.81
CA ALA A 391 -11.57 -4.16 -31.28
C ALA A 391 -10.67 -3.14 -30.61
N LEU A 392 -11.11 -1.89 -30.44
CA LEU A 392 -10.38 -0.86 -29.72
C LEU A 392 -10.15 -1.25 -28.25
N LEU A 393 -11.18 -1.74 -27.56
CA LEU A 393 -11.07 -2.20 -26.18
C LEU A 393 -10.12 -3.40 -26.04
N LEU A 394 -10.15 -4.32 -27.01
CA LEU A 394 -9.24 -5.46 -27.05
C LEU A 394 -7.79 -5.02 -27.27
N ILE A 395 -7.53 -4.10 -28.20
CA ILE A 395 -6.19 -3.55 -28.44
C ILE A 395 -5.68 -2.88 -27.16
N TRP A 396 -6.49 -2.06 -26.50
CA TRP A 396 -6.11 -1.43 -25.24
C TRP A 396 -5.77 -2.48 -24.17
N HIS A 397 -6.58 -3.51 -24.02
CA HIS A 397 -6.35 -4.62 -23.10
C HIS A 397 -5.02 -5.35 -23.38
N ILE A 398 -4.75 -5.68 -24.64
CA ILE A 398 -3.50 -6.33 -25.07
C ILE A 398 -2.29 -5.43 -24.78
N ILE A 399 -2.38 -4.13 -25.06
CA ILE A 399 -1.29 -3.17 -24.77
C ILE A 399 -0.98 -3.15 -23.27
N GLY A 400 -2.00 -3.16 -22.41
CA GLY A 400 -1.83 -3.25 -20.94
C GLY A 400 -1.05 -4.48 -20.51
N ALA A 401 -1.39 -5.65 -21.05
CA ALA A 401 -0.68 -6.89 -20.78
C ALA A 401 0.77 -6.87 -21.28
N ILE A 402 0.99 -6.39 -22.51
CA ILE A 402 2.35 -6.35 -23.12
C ILE A 402 3.26 -5.40 -22.35
N ARG A 403 2.77 -4.22 -21.94
CA ARG A 403 3.54 -3.23 -21.17
C ARG A 403 3.99 -3.77 -19.80
N THR A 404 3.25 -4.72 -19.23
CA THR A 404 3.55 -5.29 -17.91
C THR A 404 4.47 -6.50 -17.98
N LYS A 405 4.67 -7.09 -19.20
CA LYS A 405 5.56 -8.25 -19.39
C LYS A 405 7.01 -7.91 -18.99
N PRO A 406 7.75 -8.82 -18.30
CA PRO A 406 7.36 -10.15 -17.81
C PRO A 406 6.70 -10.14 -16.42
N PHE A 407 6.60 -8.99 -15.76
CA PHE A 407 6.20 -8.84 -14.36
C PHE A 407 4.67 -8.64 -14.23
N TYR A 408 3.87 -9.54 -14.77
CA TYR A 408 2.40 -9.42 -14.80
C TYR A 408 1.74 -9.21 -13.43
N LEU A 409 2.37 -9.69 -12.35
CA LEU A 409 1.87 -9.49 -10.99
C LEU A 409 1.75 -8.00 -10.63
N THR A 410 2.60 -7.14 -11.19
CA THR A 410 2.63 -5.71 -10.92
C THR A 410 1.62 -4.90 -11.74
N TYR A 411 0.73 -5.57 -12.47
CA TYR A 411 -0.26 -4.87 -13.27
C TYR A 411 -1.18 -4.00 -12.41
N PHE A 412 -1.30 -2.75 -12.79
CA PHE A 412 -2.33 -1.80 -12.37
C PHE A 412 -2.85 -1.10 -13.61
N ASN A 413 -4.13 -0.79 -13.61
CA ASN A 413 -4.74 -0.04 -14.69
C ASN A 413 -4.44 1.46 -14.59
N GLU A 414 -4.96 2.24 -15.51
CA GLU A 414 -4.69 3.68 -15.62
C GLU A 414 -5.29 4.48 -14.45
N ILE A 415 -6.31 3.97 -13.75
CA ILE A 415 -6.85 4.59 -12.52
C ILE A 415 -5.80 4.54 -11.41
N GLY A 416 -5.03 3.45 -11.33
CA GLY A 416 -3.89 3.31 -10.43
C GLY A 416 -2.58 3.91 -10.96
N GLY A 417 -2.60 4.65 -12.08
CA GLY A 417 -1.41 5.24 -12.71
C GLY A 417 -0.49 4.22 -13.38
N GLY A 418 -0.97 3.00 -13.65
CA GLY A 418 -0.20 1.94 -14.28
C GLY A 418 0.72 1.15 -13.33
N PRO A 419 1.48 0.18 -13.88
CA PRO A 419 2.28 -0.77 -13.08
C PRO A 419 3.31 -0.11 -12.15
N SER A 420 3.96 0.95 -12.57
CA SER A 420 5.00 1.65 -11.80
C SER A 420 4.46 2.43 -10.60
N ASN A 421 3.14 2.64 -10.49
CA ASN A 421 2.52 3.38 -9.39
C ASN A 421 1.76 2.49 -8.41
N GLY A 422 1.67 1.20 -8.67
CA GLY A 422 0.92 0.25 -7.83
C GLY A 422 1.35 0.25 -6.36
N TYR A 423 2.63 0.41 -6.08
CA TYR A 423 3.20 0.45 -4.73
C TYR A 423 2.65 1.57 -3.84
N ARG A 424 2.05 2.61 -4.44
CA ARG A 424 1.43 3.72 -3.69
C ARG A 424 0.10 3.33 -3.06
N TYR A 425 -0.59 2.35 -3.68
CA TYR A 425 -1.95 1.96 -3.29
C TYR A 425 -2.00 0.64 -2.55
N LEU A 426 -1.18 -0.33 -2.96
CA LEU A 426 -1.19 -1.70 -2.45
C LEU A 426 0.24 -2.23 -2.27
N ALA A 427 0.38 -3.32 -1.51
CA ALA A 427 1.63 -4.04 -1.33
C ALA A 427 1.38 -5.56 -1.39
N ASP A 428 2.36 -6.37 -0.95
CA ASP A 428 2.28 -7.83 -0.96
C ASP A 428 2.00 -8.39 -2.37
N SER A 429 1.34 -9.51 -2.47
CA SER A 429 1.01 -10.23 -3.71
C SER A 429 0.23 -9.41 -4.76
N ASN A 430 -0.06 -8.13 -4.50
CA ASN A 430 -0.58 -7.22 -5.51
C ASN A 430 0.52 -6.53 -6.34
N VAL A 431 1.71 -6.33 -5.78
CA VAL A 431 2.81 -5.56 -6.39
C VAL A 431 4.12 -6.33 -6.31
N ASP A 432 4.50 -6.73 -5.08
CA ASP A 432 5.79 -7.32 -4.78
C ASP A 432 5.62 -8.51 -3.85
N TRP A 433 5.80 -9.67 -4.43
CA TRP A 433 5.74 -10.96 -3.73
C TRP A 433 7.11 -11.65 -3.68
N GLY A 434 8.16 -10.95 -4.18
CA GLY A 434 9.53 -11.43 -4.24
C GLY A 434 10.07 -11.68 -5.65
N GLN A 435 9.28 -11.43 -6.67
CA GLN A 435 9.64 -11.73 -8.07
C GLN A 435 10.78 -10.88 -8.65
N GLY A 436 11.28 -9.85 -7.92
CA GLY A 436 12.14 -8.80 -8.47
C GLY A 436 13.66 -9.04 -8.39
N LEU A 437 14.18 -9.99 -7.58
CA LEU A 437 15.62 -10.14 -7.32
C LEU A 437 16.46 -10.45 -8.57
N LYS A 438 15.93 -11.25 -9.52
CA LYS A 438 16.62 -11.47 -10.80
C LYS A 438 16.70 -10.21 -11.65
N ALA A 439 15.63 -9.42 -11.66
CA ALA A 439 15.64 -8.15 -12.37
C ALA A 439 16.63 -7.16 -11.74
N LEU A 440 16.76 -7.15 -10.43
CA LEU A 440 17.77 -6.38 -9.72
C LEU A 440 19.18 -6.77 -10.17
N ARG A 441 19.47 -8.08 -10.30
CA ARG A 441 20.75 -8.56 -10.81
C ARG A 441 21.05 -8.00 -12.20
N PHE A 442 20.13 -8.14 -13.15
CA PHE A 442 20.29 -7.60 -14.51
C PHE A 442 20.46 -6.08 -14.53
N TRP A 443 19.77 -5.40 -13.64
CA TRP A 443 19.89 -3.95 -13.51
C TRP A 443 21.28 -3.55 -12.98
N LEU A 444 21.78 -4.20 -11.92
CA LEU A 444 23.11 -3.96 -11.37
C LEU A 444 24.21 -4.27 -12.37
N GLU A 445 24.07 -5.34 -13.15
CA GLU A 445 25.01 -5.68 -14.23
C GLU A 445 25.13 -4.54 -15.26
N LYS A 446 23.99 -3.97 -15.67
CA LYS A 446 23.96 -2.82 -16.59
C LYS A 446 24.54 -1.53 -15.97
N GLN A 447 24.47 -1.37 -14.66
CA GLN A 447 25.04 -0.23 -13.94
C GLN A 447 26.52 -0.41 -13.56
N GLY A 448 27.17 -1.52 -13.94
CA GLY A 448 28.56 -1.79 -13.60
C GLY A 448 28.79 -2.21 -12.15
N TRP A 449 27.82 -2.84 -11.53
CA TRP A 449 27.86 -3.39 -10.17
C TRP A 449 28.18 -2.35 -9.08
N PRO A 450 27.44 -1.24 -8.99
CA PRO A 450 27.62 -0.29 -7.89
C PRO A 450 27.33 -0.97 -6.56
N GLN A 451 27.97 -0.51 -5.48
CA GLN A 451 27.59 -0.91 -4.15
C GLN A 451 26.18 -0.42 -3.83
N VAL A 452 25.28 -1.31 -3.38
CA VAL A 452 23.89 -1.01 -3.15
C VAL A 452 23.40 -1.62 -1.84
N MET A 453 22.61 -0.85 -1.12
CA MET A 453 21.90 -1.29 0.07
C MET A 453 20.52 -1.81 -0.33
N VAL A 454 20.19 -3.05 0.04
CA VAL A 454 18.99 -3.73 -0.44
C VAL A 454 18.12 -4.19 0.72
N SER A 455 16.85 -3.75 0.70
CA SER A 455 15.76 -4.34 1.47
C SER A 455 14.85 -5.10 0.51
N ALA A 456 14.66 -6.39 0.72
CA ALA A 456 13.91 -7.24 -0.19
C ALA A 456 12.87 -8.10 0.53
N PHE A 457 11.81 -8.39 -0.19
CA PHE A 457 10.82 -9.40 0.15
C PHE A 457 10.94 -10.56 -0.86
N PRO A 458 10.83 -11.84 -0.46
CA PRO A 458 10.66 -12.35 0.91
C PRO A 458 11.95 -12.24 1.74
N PHE A 459 11.79 -11.89 3.00
CA PHE A 459 12.91 -11.62 3.90
C PHE A 459 13.82 -12.82 4.20
N PHE A 460 13.36 -14.05 3.97
CA PHE A 460 14.14 -15.28 4.18
C PHE A 460 14.96 -15.70 2.96
N ILE A 461 14.82 -15.00 1.83
CA ILE A 461 15.61 -15.26 0.62
C ILE A 461 16.83 -14.38 0.62
N SER A 462 18.01 -14.99 0.83
CA SER A 462 19.27 -14.26 0.73
C SER A 462 19.51 -13.79 -0.71
N PRO A 463 19.82 -12.51 -0.92
CA PRO A 463 20.22 -11.99 -2.23
C PRO A 463 21.37 -12.75 -2.87
N LYS A 464 22.27 -13.33 -2.05
CA LYS A 464 23.41 -14.17 -2.50
C LYS A 464 22.99 -15.38 -3.35
N LEU A 465 21.79 -15.91 -3.12
CA LEU A 465 21.24 -17.02 -3.91
C LEU A 465 21.04 -16.65 -5.39
N TYR A 466 20.91 -15.37 -5.68
CA TYR A 466 20.87 -14.81 -7.03
C TYR A 466 22.20 -14.14 -7.45
N GLN A 467 23.30 -14.46 -6.75
CA GLN A 467 24.64 -13.89 -7.00
C GLN A 467 24.69 -12.34 -6.85
N LEU A 468 23.89 -11.81 -5.94
CA LEU A 468 23.86 -10.41 -5.60
C LEU A 468 24.77 -10.15 -4.40
N ASN A 469 25.86 -9.38 -4.62
CA ASN A 469 26.72 -8.89 -3.55
C ASN A 469 26.23 -7.49 -3.15
N VAL A 470 25.41 -7.42 -2.12
CA VAL A 470 24.73 -6.21 -1.67
C VAL A 470 24.86 -6.04 -0.15
N ILE A 471 24.69 -4.83 0.34
CA ILE A 471 24.55 -4.56 1.78
C ILE A 471 23.10 -4.85 2.17
N PRO A 472 22.84 -5.87 3.00
CA PRO A 472 21.46 -6.22 3.37
C PRO A 472 20.89 -5.18 4.34
N LEU A 473 19.62 -4.80 4.11
CA LEU A 473 18.81 -3.98 5.00
C LEU A 473 17.65 -4.81 5.59
N PRO A 474 17.10 -4.43 6.77
CA PRO A 474 15.93 -5.10 7.29
C PRO A 474 14.79 -5.19 6.23
N PRO A 475 13.95 -6.22 6.25
CA PRO A 475 13.89 -7.36 7.17
C PRO A 475 14.75 -8.56 6.79
N LEU A 476 15.71 -8.42 5.87
CA LEU A 476 16.58 -9.52 5.48
C LEU A 476 17.31 -10.09 6.72
N ALA A 477 17.39 -11.40 6.82
CA ALA A 477 17.95 -12.09 7.99
C ALA A 477 19.43 -11.76 8.28
N GLU A 478 20.17 -11.34 7.25
CA GLU A 478 21.57 -10.95 7.36
C GLU A 478 21.75 -9.47 7.77
N ALA A 479 20.65 -8.70 7.84
CA ALA A 479 20.68 -7.28 8.15
C ALA A 479 20.60 -7.01 9.66
N PRO A 480 21.03 -5.83 10.14
CA PRO A 480 20.74 -5.38 11.50
C PRO A 480 19.22 -5.27 11.69
N PRO A 481 18.69 -5.42 12.94
CA PRO A 481 17.25 -5.45 13.19
C PRO A 481 16.54 -4.11 12.91
N VAL A 482 17.29 -3.00 12.94
CA VAL A 482 16.78 -1.65 12.71
C VAL A 482 17.57 -0.98 11.60
N LEU A 483 16.96 -0.03 10.91
CA LEU A 483 17.64 0.80 9.92
C LEU A 483 18.46 1.87 10.67
N PRO A 484 19.80 1.86 10.57
CA PRO A 484 20.62 2.90 11.16
C PRO A 484 20.26 4.27 10.58
N SER A 485 20.30 5.31 11.42
CA SER A 485 20.09 6.70 10.98
C SER A 485 18.78 6.91 10.21
N ARG A 486 17.69 6.32 10.65
CA ARG A 486 16.40 6.29 9.92
C ARG A 486 15.81 7.66 9.59
N PHE A 487 16.21 8.73 10.31
CA PHE A 487 15.81 10.11 10.00
C PHE A 487 16.76 10.79 9.02
N ASN A 488 17.97 10.23 8.88
CA ASN A 488 19.02 10.74 8.01
C ASN A 488 19.84 9.56 7.42
N PRO A 489 19.25 8.76 6.52
CA PRO A 489 19.90 7.57 5.97
C PRO A 489 21.28 7.88 5.38
N SER A 490 22.23 6.94 5.55
CA SER A 490 23.60 7.10 5.05
C SER A 490 23.62 7.33 3.53
N PRO A 491 24.56 8.13 3.01
CA PRO A 491 24.67 8.36 1.56
C PRO A 491 24.89 7.07 0.80
N GLY A 492 24.27 6.97 -0.36
CA GLY A 492 24.44 5.81 -1.23
C GLY A 492 23.19 5.41 -1.97
N LEU A 493 23.32 4.29 -2.67
CA LEU A 493 22.26 3.75 -3.50
C LEU A 493 21.45 2.72 -2.71
N TYR A 494 20.16 2.95 -2.59
CA TYR A 494 19.20 2.07 -1.93
C TYR A 494 18.26 1.43 -2.93
N VAL A 495 18.00 0.14 -2.77
CA VAL A 495 16.92 -0.56 -3.49
C VAL A 495 16.01 -1.21 -2.44
N ILE A 496 14.78 -0.72 -2.36
CA ILE A 496 13.82 -1.14 -1.35
C ILE A 496 12.61 -1.75 -2.05
N SER A 497 12.24 -2.97 -1.67
CA SER A 497 11.07 -3.61 -2.24
C SER A 497 9.79 -2.90 -1.80
N ALA A 498 8.77 -2.91 -2.66
CA ALA A 498 7.52 -2.18 -2.41
C ALA A 498 6.82 -2.66 -1.13
N SER A 499 6.89 -3.95 -0.82
CA SER A 499 6.30 -4.52 0.40
C SER A 499 7.04 -4.09 1.66
N THR A 500 8.37 -4.13 1.65
CA THR A 500 9.18 -3.70 2.81
C THR A 500 9.16 -2.18 2.99
N LEU A 501 9.15 -1.41 1.89
CA LEU A 501 8.97 0.04 1.94
C LEU A 501 7.71 0.43 2.72
N ARG A 502 6.63 -0.35 2.56
CA ARG A 502 5.35 -0.12 3.25
C ARG A 502 5.25 -0.81 4.62
N GLY A 503 6.37 -1.26 5.15
CA GLY A 503 6.48 -1.79 6.50
C GLY A 503 6.03 -3.24 6.68
N LEU A 504 5.65 -3.92 5.59
CA LEU A 504 5.25 -5.32 5.68
C LEU A 504 6.45 -6.19 6.05
N HIS A 505 6.25 -7.07 7.03
CA HIS A 505 7.25 -7.98 7.59
C HIS A 505 8.47 -7.30 8.23
N CYS A 506 8.43 -5.99 8.46
CA CYS A 506 9.44 -5.27 9.23
C CYS A 506 9.12 -5.33 10.73
N ALA A 507 10.16 -5.42 11.57
CA ALA A 507 10.00 -5.38 13.02
C ALA A 507 9.42 -4.03 13.48
N ASP A 508 9.91 -2.94 12.90
CA ASP A 508 9.29 -1.62 12.94
C ASP A 508 8.72 -1.30 11.56
N PRO A 509 7.39 -1.32 11.37
CA PRO A 509 6.77 -1.04 10.09
C PRO A 509 7.04 0.35 9.53
N GLU A 510 7.48 1.29 10.36
CA GLU A 510 7.72 2.68 9.98
C GLU A 510 9.19 3.02 9.75
N MET A 511 10.08 2.01 9.80
CA MET A 511 11.53 2.24 9.65
C MET A 511 11.94 2.86 8.30
N TYR A 512 11.16 2.67 7.24
CA TYR A 512 11.42 3.20 5.91
C TYR A 512 10.64 4.47 5.60
N ASN A 513 10.01 5.12 6.59
CA ASN A 513 9.16 6.29 6.37
C ASN A 513 9.90 7.47 5.73
N TRP A 514 11.20 7.59 5.92
CA TRP A 514 12.01 8.59 5.22
C TRP A 514 11.90 8.47 3.69
N PHE A 515 11.83 7.24 3.16
CA PHE A 515 11.69 6.95 1.73
C PHE A 515 10.24 7.10 1.23
N TRP A 516 9.25 7.06 2.13
CA TRP A 516 7.84 7.20 1.76
C TRP A 516 7.51 8.56 1.15
N HIS A 517 8.19 9.60 1.59
CA HIS A 517 7.93 10.99 1.23
C HIS A 517 8.81 11.46 0.07
N ARG A 518 9.49 10.52 -0.61
CA ARG A 518 10.37 10.80 -1.75
C ARG A 518 9.97 9.99 -2.95
N GLU A 519 10.11 10.62 -4.12
CA GLU A 519 9.97 9.90 -5.38
C GLU A 519 11.21 9.03 -5.59
N PRO A 520 11.05 7.77 -6.02
CA PRO A 520 12.19 6.94 -6.37
C PRO A 520 12.86 7.46 -7.65
N ASP A 521 14.19 7.43 -7.71
CA ASP A 521 14.98 7.76 -8.89
C ASP A 521 14.81 6.72 -10.00
N GLY A 522 14.35 5.53 -9.67
CA GLY A 522 14.06 4.45 -10.62
C GLY A 522 13.23 3.34 -10.01
N ILE A 523 12.65 2.51 -10.87
CA ILE A 523 11.84 1.36 -10.44
C ILE A 523 12.24 0.13 -11.25
N ILE A 524 12.66 -0.93 -10.55
CA ILE A 524 13.06 -2.20 -11.14
C ILE A 524 11.87 -3.18 -11.03
N ALA A 525 11.53 -3.85 -12.13
CA ALA A 525 10.44 -4.83 -12.17
C ALA A 525 9.07 -4.30 -11.66
N ASN A 526 8.85 -2.99 -11.66
CA ASN A 526 7.72 -2.27 -11.06
C ASN A 526 7.47 -2.59 -9.57
N ALA A 527 8.45 -3.17 -8.87
CA ALA A 527 8.30 -3.69 -7.51
C ALA A 527 9.46 -3.31 -6.57
N MET A 528 10.61 -2.96 -7.09
CA MET A 528 11.78 -2.56 -6.31
C MET A 528 12.13 -1.10 -6.63
N LEU A 529 12.10 -0.25 -5.62
CA LEU A 529 12.26 1.19 -5.75
C LEU A 529 13.71 1.58 -5.47
N VAL A 530 14.28 2.37 -6.36
CA VAL A 530 15.67 2.82 -6.31
C VAL A 530 15.71 4.24 -5.79
N TYR A 531 16.54 4.51 -4.79
CA TYR A 531 16.77 5.83 -4.22
C TYR A 531 18.27 6.09 -4.16
N ASN A 532 18.69 7.24 -4.67
CA ASN A 532 20.05 7.74 -4.50
C ASN A 532 20.05 8.77 -3.37
N VAL A 533 20.48 8.34 -2.17
CA VAL A 533 20.58 9.21 -1.02
C VAL A 533 21.84 10.05 -1.14
N PRO A 534 21.72 11.39 -1.20
CA PRO A 534 22.87 12.28 -1.29
C PRO A 534 23.68 12.27 0.00
N GLN A 535 24.70 13.13 0.08
CA GLN A 535 25.48 13.28 1.31
C GLN A 535 24.57 13.53 2.52
N ASN A 536 24.84 12.86 3.63
CA ASN A 536 24.08 13.05 4.89
C ASN A 536 24.07 14.51 5.29
N LEU A 537 22.98 14.88 5.93
CA LEU A 537 22.87 16.16 6.62
C LEU A 537 23.96 16.20 7.70
N GLN A 538 24.90 17.12 7.56
CA GLN A 538 25.96 17.41 8.55
C GLN A 538 25.64 18.75 9.19
N ASN A 539 26.07 18.95 10.45
CA ASN A 539 25.78 20.19 11.19
C ASN A 539 24.26 20.44 11.34
N LEU A 540 23.55 19.41 11.73
CA LEU A 540 22.10 19.46 11.90
C LEU A 540 21.67 20.36 13.06
N TRP A 541 20.51 20.97 12.90
CA TRP A 541 19.73 21.45 14.02
C TRP A 541 18.33 20.78 14.01
N VAL A 542 17.78 20.62 15.22
CA VAL A 542 16.39 20.12 15.38
C VAL A 542 15.65 21.09 16.29
N ALA A 543 14.61 21.73 15.75
CA ALA A 543 13.70 22.55 16.55
C ALA A 543 12.44 21.74 16.85
N GLN A 544 12.19 21.47 18.13
CA GLN A 544 11.07 20.66 18.59
C GLN A 544 9.96 21.53 19.18
N CYS A 545 8.74 21.35 18.69
CA CYS A 545 7.57 21.92 19.37
C CYS A 545 7.27 21.14 20.65
N THR A 546 7.24 21.85 21.79
CA THR A 546 7.00 21.24 23.10
C THR A 546 5.52 21.14 23.50
N VAL A 547 4.62 21.62 22.64
CA VAL A 547 3.17 21.58 22.85
C VAL A 547 2.55 20.54 21.92
N PRO A 548 1.69 19.62 22.37
CA PRO A 548 1.31 19.41 23.79
C PRO A 548 2.39 18.74 24.63
N VAL A 549 3.38 18.09 24.00
CA VAL A 549 4.55 17.44 24.59
C VAL A 549 5.70 17.42 23.59
N GLU A 550 6.92 17.38 24.09
CA GLU A 550 8.12 17.21 23.27
C GLU A 550 8.10 15.84 22.55
N PRO A 551 8.21 15.79 21.22
CA PRO A 551 8.00 14.55 20.48
C PRO A 551 9.13 13.53 20.62
N LEU A 552 10.39 13.96 20.82
CA LEU A 552 11.55 13.06 20.82
C LEU A 552 12.51 13.39 21.95
N SER A 553 13.05 12.36 22.62
CA SER A 553 14.17 12.52 23.53
C SER A 553 15.48 12.76 22.76
N ILE A 554 16.50 13.25 23.45
CA ILE A 554 17.81 13.50 22.84
C ILE A 554 18.43 12.20 22.32
N GLU A 555 18.23 11.08 23.04
CA GLU A 555 18.73 9.76 22.65
C GLU A 555 18.04 9.26 21.36
N ALA A 556 16.72 9.44 21.25
CA ALA A 556 15.96 9.09 20.06
C ALA A 556 16.40 9.91 18.84
N LEU A 557 16.70 11.20 19.04
CA LEU A 557 17.26 12.05 18.00
C LEU A 557 18.65 11.59 17.58
N GLN A 558 19.54 11.28 18.52
CA GLN A 558 20.90 10.82 18.25
C GLN A 558 20.88 9.51 17.43
N GLU A 559 20.08 8.54 17.87
CA GLU A 559 19.92 7.27 17.17
C GLU A 559 19.34 7.46 15.76
N GLY A 560 18.24 8.21 15.68
CA GLY A 560 17.51 8.40 14.43
C GLY A 560 18.27 9.24 13.39
N LEU A 561 19.09 10.19 13.82
CA LEU A 561 19.93 11.02 12.94
C LEU A 561 21.30 10.39 12.63
N GLY A 562 21.75 9.45 13.46
CA GLY A 562 23.11 8.89 13.36
C GLY A 562 24.21 9.88 13.72
N HIS A 563 23.89 10.93 14.47
CA HIS A 563 24.80 11.98 14.92
C HIS A 563 24.62 12.22 16.40
N THR A 564 25.73 12.47 17.10
CA THR A 564 25.75 12.79 18.54
C THR A 564 25.85 14.30 18.79
N ALA A 565 26.31 15.07 17.80
CA ALA A 565 26.48 16.52 17.90
C ALA A 565 25.58 17.23 16.91
N PHE A 566 24.53 17.86 17.42
CA PHE A 566 23.61 18.72 16.67
C PHE A 566 22.99 19.73 17.64
N ARG A 567 22.54 20.85 17.10
CA ARG A 567 21.86 21.87 17.89
C ARG A 567 20.40 21.46 18.10
N THR A 568 19.92 21.46 19.33
CA THR A 568 18.50 21.31 19.66
C THR A 568 17.90 22.59 20.19
N VAL A 569 16.68 22.92 19.77
CA VAL A 569 15.90 24.04 20.30
C VAL A 569 14.49 23.54 20.59
N SER A 570 14.09 23.65 21.84
CA SER A 570 12.71 23.34 22.28
C SER A 570 11.92 24.65 22.38
N PHE A 571 10.73 24.71 21.77
CA PHE A 571 9.92 25.91 21.72
C PHE A 571 8.41 25.59 21.70
N ASP A 572 7.62 26.54 22.18
CA ASP A 572 6.17 26.49 22.05
C ASP A 572 5.76 27.01 20.67
N CYS A 573 5.50 26.09 19.73
CA CYS A 573 5.14 26.45 18.36
C CYS A 573 3.73 27.04 18.20
N THR A 574 2.93 27.09 19.26
CA THR A 574 1.62 27.78 19.25
C THR A 574 1.75 29.28 19.56
N GLN A 575 2.83 29.66 20.25
CA GLN A 575 3.12 31.02 20.63
C GLN A 575 4.21 31.67 19.78
N SER A 576 5.25 30.91 19.41
CA SER A 576 6.37 31.42 18.62
C SER A 576 6.75 30.45 17.52
N TRP A 577 7.32 30.98 16.44
CA TRP A 577 8.06 30.19 15.49
C TRP A 577 9.53 30.55 15.52
N PHE A 578 10.38 29.58 15.23
CA PHE A 578 11.82 29.71 15.37
C PHE A 578 12.53 29.31 14.08
N TYR A 579 13.35 30.22 13.54
CA TYR A 579 14.20 29.96 12.39
C TYR A 579 15.66 30.06 12.81
N PRO A 580 16.40 28.95 12.92
CA PRO A 580 17.82 28.97 13.19
C PRO A 580 18.60 29.74 12.13
N ALA A 581 19.62 30.48 12.57
CA ALA A 581 20.52 31.27 11.72
C ALA A 581 21.42 30.40 10.86
N ASP A 582 21.69 29.18 11.34
CA ASP A 582 22.57 28.26 10.66
C ASP A 582 22.05 27.98 9.25
N PRO A 583 22.85 28.17 8.18
CA PRO A 583 22.45 27.90 6.81
C PRO A 583 22.24 26.40 6.54
N LEU A 584 22.27 25.60 7.56
CA LEU A 584 22.42 24.16 7.55
C LEU A 584 21.07 23.48 7.50
N ASP A 585 21.12 22.27 7.10
CA ASP A 585 19.98 21.35 6.98
C ASP A 585 19.33 21.11 8.35
N GLY A 586 18.19 21.71 8.59
CA GLY A 586 17.49 21.61 9.86
C GLY A 586 16.13 20.97 9.75
N MET A 587 15.66 20.49 10.89
CA MET A 587 14.38 19.80 10.98
C MET A 587 13.50 20.39 12.08
N TYR A 588 12.20 20.50 11.79
CA TYR A 588 11.17 20.78 12.79
C TYR A 588 10.50 19.47 13.19
N ALA A 589 10.47 19.19 14.49
CA ALA A 589 9.78 18.03 15.06
C ALA A 589 8.46 18.49 15.70
N LEU A 590 7.36 17.93 15.20
CA LEU A 590 6.01 18.23 15.68
C LEU A 590 5.33 16.95 16.18
N HIS A 591 4.68 17.04 17.35
CA HIS A 591 3.85 15.95 17.83
C HIS A 591 2.61 15.79 16.94
N HIS A 592 2.20 14.55 16.68
CA HIS A 592 1.11 14.24 15.75
C HIS A 592 -0.24 14.85 16.13
N ARG A 593 -0.45 15.25 17.39
CA ARG A 593 -1.67 15.96 17.85
C ARG A 593 -1.82 17.36 17.25
N LEU A 594 -0.73 17.95 16.75
CA LEU A 594 -0.76 19.23 16.02
C LEU A 594 -1.08 19.07 14.54
N LEU A 595 -1.25 17.84 14.10
CA LEU A 595 -1.41 17.49 12.70
C LEU A 595 -2.75 16.79 12.49
N GLN A 596 -3.40 17.09 11.39
CA GLN A 596 -4.59 16.37 10.95
C GLN A 596 -4.29 15.51 9.72
N GLU A 597 -4.96 14.37 9.64
CA GLU A 597 -4.87 13.53 8.46
C GLU A 597 -5.39 14.27 7.23
N ASN A 598 -4.62 14.19 6.15
CA ASN A 598 -5.03 14.68 4.85
C ASN A 598 -5.36 13.50 3.92
N ARG A 599 -6.38 13.66 3.10
CA ARG A 599 -6.83 12.67 2.12
C ARG A 599 -6.78 13.27 0.72
N CYS A 600 -6.17 12.53 -0.19
CA CYS A 600 -5.97 12.96 -1.57
C CYS A 600 -6.22 11.80 -2.56
N GLY A 601 -5.93 12.05 -3.83
CA GLY A 601 -6.09 11.07 -4.89
C GLY A 601 -7.55 10.80 -5.26
N PHE A 602 -7.74 9.67 -5.98
CA PHE A 602 -9.05 9.27 -6.48
C PHE A 602 -10.05 9.12 -5.32
N LEU A 603 -11.15 9.86 -5.39
CA LEU A 603 -12.20 9.93 -4.37
C LEU A 603 -11.70 10.32 -2.96
N ARG A 604 -10.54 10.97 -2.84
CA ARG A 604 -9.90 11.28 -1.55
C ARG A 604 -9.72 10.04 -0.65
N MET A 605 -9.41 8.89 -1.25
CA MET A 605 -9.24 7.65 -0.50
C MET A 605 -7.80 7.43 -0.03
N ALA A 606 -6.81 7.98 -0.74
CA ALA A 606 -5.41 7.85 -0.35
C ALA A 606 -5.07 8.81 0.79
N ARG A 607 -4.21 8.36 1.70
CA ARG A 607 -3.63 9.23 2.72
C ARG A 607 -2.49 10.04 2.11
N CYS A 608 -2.43 11.31 2.43
CA CYS A 608 -1.38 12.25 2.04
C CYS A 608 -0.68 12.81 3.25
N ASP A 609 0.34 13.62 3.01
CA ASP A 609 1.10 14.28 4.07
C ASP A 609 0.17 15.04 5.01
N PRO A 610 0.37 14.90 6.33
CA PRO A 610 -0.46 15.57 7.32
C PRO A 610 -0.30 17.08 7.22
N VAL A 611 -1.36 17.80 7.58
CA VAL A 611 -1.40 19.28 7.58
C VAL A 611 -1.49 19.76 9.03
N ALA A 612 -0.74 20.79 9.39
CA ALA A 612 -0.85 21.37 10.72
C ALA A 612 -2.27 21.90 10.97
N THR A 613 -2.78 21.66 12.17
CA THR A 613 -4.13 22.09 12.57
C THR A 613 -4.23 23.57 12.85
N ASP A 614 -3.13 24.17 13.35
CA ASP A 614 -3.03 25.60 13.61
C ASP A 614 -2.57 26.33 12.35
N PRO A 615 -3.31 27.34 11.87
CA PRO A 615 -2.92 28.15 10.72
C PRO A 615 -1.56 28.84 10.87
N PHE A 616 -1.18 29.25 12.08
CA PHE A 616 0.13 29.85 12.37
C PHE A 616 1.25 28.83 12.06
N ILE A 617 1.16 27.61 12.59
CA ILE A 617 2.12 26.55 12.33
C ILE A 617 2.17 26.21 10.83
N SER A 618 1.00 26.12 10.18
CA SER A 618 0.93 25.83 8.74
C SER A 618 1.64 26.88 7.88
N ARG A 619 1.50 28.17 8.20
CA ARG A 619 2.17 29.25 7.47
C ARG A 619 3.69 29.14 7.51
N HIS A 620 4.23 28.80 8.69
CA HIS A 620 5.66 28.67 8.87
C HIS A 620 6.26 27.36 8.36
N LEU A 621 5.47 26.30 8.31
CA LEU A 621 5.87 25.02 7.71
C LEU A 621 5.88 25.03 6.18
N ILE A 622 5.28 26.03 5.52
CA ILE A 622 5.25 26.12 4.05
C ILE A 622 6.64 26.15 3.41
N THR A 623 7.64 26.57 4.17
CA THR A 623 9.06 26.57 3.75
C THR A 623 9.78 25.24 4.01
N SER A 624 9.06 24.22 4.41
CA SER A 624 9.58 22.91 4.77
C SER A 624 8.81 21.82 4.07
N HIS A 625 9.43 20.65 3.90
CA HIS A 625 8.77 19.46 3.38
C HIS A 625 8.83 18.33 4.40
N LEU A 626 7.81 17.46 4.39
CA LEU A 626 7.77 16.31 5.26
C LEU A 626 8.92 15.35 4.92
N ALA A 627 9.80 15.11 5.89
CA ALA A 627 10.96 14.25 5.74
C ALA A 627 10.76 12.87 6.34
N TYR A 628 9.98 12.78 7.43
CA TYR A 628 9.69 11.54 8.15
C TYR A 628 8.39 11.68 8.95
N GLU A 629 7.61 10.63 9.02
CA GLU A 629 6.40 10.56 9.85
C GLU A 629 6.40 9.25 10.64
N GLN A 630 6.29 9.34 11.97
CA GLN A 630 6.05 8.21 12.87
C GLN A 630 4.60 8.27 13.37
N ARG A 631 3.85 7.19 13.19
CA ARG A 631 2.43 7.17 13.58
C ARG A 631 2.24 6.48 14.94
N ASN A 632 1.78 5.25 14.94
CA ASN A 632 1.47 4.48 16.15
C ASN A 632 2.15 3.10 16.17
N TYR A 633 3.16 2.90 15.35
CA TYR A 633 3.92 1.67 15.30
C TYR A 633 5.34 1.91 15.81
N GLY A 634 5.88 0.93 16.57
CA GLY A 634 7.23 1.04 17.14
C GLY A 634 7.28 1.68 18.52
N ALA A 635 8.50 1.91 19.01
CA ALA A 635 8.78 2.40 20.39
C ALA A 635 8.69 3.94 20.51
N LEU A 636 8.65 4.66 19.40
CA LEU A 636 8.61 6.13 19.37
C LEU A 636 7.17 6.66 19.43
N PRO A 637 6.95 7.84 20.02
CA PRO A 637 5.67 8.52 19.98
C PRO A 637 5.26 8.87 18.55
N ALA A 638 4.01 9.26 18.33
CA ALA A 638 3.55 9.73 17.04
C ALA A 638 4.02 11.19 16.80
N PHE A 639 4.83 11.40 15.78
CA PHE A 639 5.41 12.69 15.42
C PHE A 639 5.68 12.79 13.92
N ALA A 640 6.00 14.01 13.45
CA ALA A 640 6.49 14.24 12.11
C ALA A 640 7.72 15.16 12.12
N LEU A 641 8.67 14.88 11.24
CA LEU A 641 9.86 15.70 10.98
C LEU A 641 9.69 16.42 9.64
N TYR A 642 9.81 17.72 9.68
CA TYR A 642 9.77 18.58 8.49
C TYR A 642 11.15 19.17 8.24
N GLN A 643 11.74 18.85 7.10
CA GLN A 643 13.03 19.39 6.69
C GLN A 643 12.86 20.78 6.09
N LYS A 644 13.63 21.76 6.56
CA LYS A 644 13.67 23.11 6.02
C LYS A 644 14.12 23.10 4.55
N ALA A 645 13.36 23.75 3.69
CA ALA A 645 13.62 23.77 2.25
C ALA A 645 14.05 25.15 1.72
N SER A 646 13.73 26.23 2.43
CA SER A 646 14.05 27.59 1.99
C SER A 646 14.31 28.51 3.17
N LEU A 647 14.82 29.69 2.86
CA LEU A 647 15.02 30.74 3.85
C LEU A 647 13.69 31.23 4.45
N PRO A 648 13.69 31.76 5.70
CA PRO A 648 12.48 32.31 6.31
C PRO A 648 11.91 33.44 5.47
N PRO A 649 10.58 33.51 5.31
CA PRO A 649 9.91 34.59 4.59
C PRO A 649 9.82 35.84 5.46
N VAL A 650 10.95 36.48 5.72
CA VAL A 650 10.96 37.75 6.45
C VAL A 650 10.09 38.76 5.69
N PRO A 651 9.21 39.57 6.36
CA PRO A 651 8.35 40.49 5.68
C PRO A 651 9.12 41.49 4.83
N ASP A 652 8.84 41.54 3.52
CA ASP A 652 9.45 42.50 2.58
C ASP A 652 8.92 43.93 2.78
N ASN A 653 7.70 44.08 3.29
CA ASN A 653 7.06 45.36 3.56
C ASN A 653 7.14 45.66 5.05
N ILE A 654 8.22 46.33 5.47
CA ILE A 654 8.31 46.86 6.82
C ILE A 654 7.38 48.07 6.90
N PRO A 655 6.38 48.06 7.81
CA PRO A 655 5.48 49.16 7.98
C PRO A 655 6.23 50.42 8.44
N SER A 656 5.64 51.58 8.24
CA SER A 656 6.08 52.75 8.93
C SER A 656 5.88 52.53 10.43
N TYR A 657 6.91 52.75 11.22
CA TYR A 657 6.88 52.58 12.67
C TYR A 657 7.34 53.86 13.38
N TYR A 658 6.89 54.00 14.61
CA TYR A 658 7.13 55.17 15.42
C TYR A 658 7.70 54.76 16.78
N PRO A 659 9.02 54.97 17.04
CA PRO A 659 9.57 54.83 18.40
C PRO A 659 8.98 55.87 19.33
N ALA A 660 8.45 55.47 20.47
CA ALA A 660 7.91 56.40 21.49
C ALA A 660 7.93 55.72 22.88
N PRO A 661 7.80 56.54 23.96
CA PRO A 661 7.51 55.99 25.28
C PRO A 661 6.21 55.18 25.25
N ALA A 662 6.23 53.98 25.88
CA ALA A 662 5.09 53.07 25.83
C ALA A 662 3.79 53.62 26.39
N GLU A 663 3.89 54.65 27.22
CA GLU A 663 2.73 55.33 27.85
C GLU A 663 2.02 56.34 26.92
N ARG A 664 2.61 56.63 25.74
CA ARG A 664 2.10 57.72 24.87
C ARG A 664 2.13 57.26 23.40
N ILE A 665 0.96 57.18 22.78
CA ILE A 665 0.87 56.96 21.32
C ILE A 665 1.49 58.19 20.62
N PRO A 666 2.37 57.97 19.63
CA PRO A 666 2.94 59.02 18.82
C PRO A 666 1.84 59.67 17.96
N ASP A 667 1.80 61.02 17.96
CA ASP A 667 0.93 61.80 17.07
C ASP A 667 1.51 61.70 15.63
N PRO A 668 0.81 61.10 14.67
CA PRO A 668 1.32 60.94 13.31
C PRO A 668 1.65 62.27 12.60
N GLU A 669 1.03 63.39 13.01
CA GLU A 669 1.28 64.73 12.44
C GLU A 669 2.55 65.37 13.00
N CYS A 670 3.01 64.98 14.18
CA CYS A 670 4.20 65.51 14.84
C CYS A 670 5.50 64.78 14.52
N TYR A 671 5.43 63.53 14.00
CA TYR A 671 6.60 62.77 13.63
C TYR A 671 6.78 62.73 12.10
N SER A 672 7.96 63.11 11.62
CA SER A 672 8.41 62.92 10.23
C SER A 672 8.07 61.53 9.74
N PRO A 673 7.93 61.31 8.39
CA PRO A 673 7.41 60.08 7.86
C PRO A 673 8.05 58.88 8.55
N GLY A 674 7.19 57.96 9.01
CA GLY A 674 7.59 56.81 9.84
C GLY A 674 8.79 56.09 9.23
N ARG A 675 9.70 55.66 10.06
CA ARG A 675 10.92 54.97 9.63
C ARG A 675 10.56 53.62 8.97
N LYS A 676 11.34 53.25 8.02
CA LYS A 676 11.30 51.89 7.39
C LYS A 676 12.65 51.22 7.60
N GLY A 677 12.65 49.98 8.01
CA GLY A 677 13.86 49.19 8.17
C GLY A 677 13.94 48.46 9.51
N GLU A 678 15.04 47.79 9.76
CA GLU A 678 15.30 47.07 11.01
C GLU A 678 15.46 48.07 12.16
N ILE A 679 14.94 47.71 13.35
CA ILE A 679 15.05 48.53 14.56
C ILE A 679 15.86 47.80 15.63
N SER A 680 17.00 48.36 15.98
CA SER A 680 17.82 47.84 17.09
C SER A 680 17.23 48.29 18.43
N MET A 681 17.07 47.36 19.36
CA MET A 681 16.78 47.60 20.75
C MET A 681 18.09 47.70 21.54
N GLU A 682 18.09 48.39 22.69
CA GLU A 682 19.20 48.34 23.64
C GLU A 682 19.20 46.98 24.38
N GLY A 683 19.42 45.89 23.58
CA GLY A 683 19.42 44.51 24.02
C GLY A 683 19.71 43.58 22.86
N PRO A 684 19.63 42.27 23.07
CA PRO A 684 20.07 41.24 22.12
C PRO A 684 19.12 40.97 20.95
N LEU A 685 18.08 41.79 20.74
CA LEU A 685 17.11 41.60 19.66
C LEU A 685 17.02 42.85 18.75
N VAL A 686 16.84 42.58 17.46
CA VAL A 686 16.51 43.53 16.42
C VAL A 686 15.14 43.21 15.87
N PHE A 687 14.22 44.22 15.88
CA PHE A 687 12.92 44.09 15.25
C PHE A 687 13.05 44.11 13.72
N LEU A 688 12.47 43.11 13.02
CA LEU A 688 12.54 42.95 11.57
C LEU A 688 11.27 43.41 10.87
N GLY A 689 10.13 43.31 11.54
CA GLY A 689 8.84 43.66 10.94
C GLY A 689 7.65 42.97 11.62
N VAL A 690 6.50 43.14 11.02
CA VAL A 690 5.23 42.62 11.49
C VAL A 690 4.42 42.05 10.32
N THR A 691 3.65 41.00 10.58
CA THR A 691 2.57 40.52 9.72
C THR A 691 1.29 40.44 10.52
N ALA A 692 0.17 40.83 9.93
CA ALA A 692 -1.14 40.72 10.57
C ALA A 692 -2.06 39.89 9.71
N VAL A 693 -2.60 38.82 10.28
CA VAL A 693 -3.43 37.83 9.58
C VAL A 693 -4.77 37.73 10.29
N PRO A 694 -5.84 38.29 9.71
CA PRO A 694 -7.18 38.16 10.28
C PRO A 694 -7.69 36.72 10.02
N ASP A 695 -8.30 36.14 11.04
CA ASP A 695 -9.10 34.93 10.95
C ASP A 695 -10.57 35.27 11.28
N HIS A 696 -11.50 34.36 11.04
CA HIS A 696 -12.95 34.65 11.21
C HIS A 696 -13.36 35.21 12.59
N SER A 697 -12.61 34.95 13.65
CA SER A 697 -12.91 35.36 15.02
C SER A 697 -11.76 36.03 15.75
N ALA A 698 -10.59 36.12 15.15
CA ALA A 698 -9.39 36.60 15.80
C ALA A 698 -8.45 37.31 14.82
N LEU A 699 -7.52 38.09 15.38
CA LEU A 699 -6.43 38.73 14.66
C LEU A 699 -5.10 38.18 15.20
N ASP A 700 -4.38 37.45 14.38
CA ASP A 700 -3.00 37.06 14.67
C ASP A 700 -2.06 38.15 14.18
N VAL A 701 -1.27 38.71 15.09
CA VAL A 701 -0.20 39.63 14.76
C VAL A 701 1.13 38.97 15.07
N GLU A 702 1.98 38.84 14.07
CA GLU A 702 3.29 38.19 14.17
C GLU A 702 4.39 39.23 14.15
N THR A 703 5.16 39.33 15.22
CA THR A 703 6.33 40.24 15.30
C THR A 703 7.60 39.43 15.06
N TRP A 704 8.47 39.93 14.17
CA TRP A 704 9.67 39.28 13.71
C TRP A 704 10.92 39.90 14.32
N TRP A 705 11.76 39.04 14.94
CA TRP A 705 12.90 39.47 15.71
C TRP A 705 14.16 38.68 15.35
N ARG A 706 15.29 39.36 15.12
CA ARG A 706 16.59 38.77 14.93
C ARG A 706 17.39 38.80 16.21
N VAL A 707 17.99 37.66 16.58
CA VAL A 707 18.87 37.56 17.74
C VAL A 707 20.25 38.09 17.37
N MET A 708 20.76 39.06 18.12
CA MET A 708 22.08 39.62 17.94
C MET A 708 23.13 39.01 18.87
N GLU A 709 22.70 38.52 20.02
CA GLU A 709 23.51 37.89 21.03
C GLU A 709 22.73 36.77 21.73
N GLY A 710 23.41 35.67 22.04
CA GLY A 710 22.88 34.51 22.78
C GLY A 710 23.97 33.48 23.09
N PRO A 711 23.74 32.61 24.03
CA PRO A 711 22.56 32.37 24.87
C PRO A 711 22.39 33.44 25.98
N ILE A 712 21.16 33.70 26.43
CA ILE A 712 20.83 34.65 27.46
C ILE A 712 20.13 33.94 28.61
N THR A 713 20.65 34.13 29.82
CA THR A 713 20.12 33.45 31.02
C THR A 713 19.00 34.25 31.72
N ARG A 714 18.89 35.56 31.40
CA ARG A 714 17.89 36.42 32.02
C ARG A 714 16.55 36.31 31.29
N PRO A 715 15.43 36.07 31.99
CA PRO A 715 14.13 35.94 31.38
C PRO A 715 13.61 37.25 30.80
N LEU A 716 13.00 37.19 29.64
CA LEU A 716 12.42 38.33 28.93
C LEU A 716 11.10 37.98 28.26
N SER A 717 10.32 38.99 27.86
CA SER A 717 9.09 38.81 27.07
C SER A 717 9.01 39.87 25.95
N ILE A 718 8.35 39.50 24.87
CA ILE A 718 8.02 40.37 23.76
C ILE A 718 6.60 40.91 23.99
N MET A 719 6.47 42.24 24.00
CA MET A 719 5.22 42.93 24.23
C MET A 719 4.35 42.92 22.96
N GLY A 720 3.07 42.59 23.10
CA GLY A 720 2.06 42.65 22.05
C GLY A 720 0.78 43.31 22.57
N HIS A 721 0.63 44.62 22.37
CA HIS A 721 -0.55 45.38 22.80
C HIS A 721 -1.27 45.99 21.61
N LEU A 722 -2.55 45.63 21.45
CA LEU A 722 -3.41 46.22 20.42
C LEU A 722 -4.13 47.41 21.00
N LEU A 723 -4.01 48.54 20.34
CA LEU A 723 -4.51 49.86 20.82
C LEU A 723 -5.40 50.51 19.77
N THR A 724 -6.31 51.38 20.24
CA THR A 724 -6.97 52.37 19.39
C THR A 724 -6.02 53.56 19.11
N PRO A 725 -6.28 54.44 18.13
CA PRO A 725 -5.51 55.66 17.90
C PRO A 725 -5.48 56.60 19.11
N THR A 726 -6.46 56.51 20.00
CA THR A 726 -6.55 57.29 21.24
C THR A 726 -5.79 56.69 22.42
N GLY A 727 -5.21 55.50 22.28
CA GLY A 727 -4.43 54.84 23.32
C GLY A 727 -5.22 53.84 24.18
N GLU A 728 -6.47 53.64 23.89
CA GLU A 728 -7.26 52.62 24.59
C GLU A 728 -6.79 51.25 24.21
N THR A 729 -6.52 50.36 25.19
CA THR A 729 -6.07 49.02 24.98
C THR A 729 -7.21 48.08 24.57
N LEU A 730 -7.14 47.55 23.37
CA LEU A 730 -8.09 46.57 22.83
C LEU A 730 -7.73 45.15 23.22
N GLY A 731 -6.44 44.85 23.42
CA GLY A 731 -5.94 43.55 23.82
C GLY A 731 -4.47 43.59 24.21
N VAL A 732 -4.09 42.63 25.04
CA VAL A 732 -2.70 42.40 25.48
C VAL A 732 -2.39 40.92 25.34
N ASP A 733 -1.32 40.63 24.64
CA ASP A 733 -0.81 39.26 24.47
C ASP A 733 0.72 39.27 24.40
N ASP A 734 1.33 39.39 25.57
CA ASP A 734 2.77 39.35 25.75
C ASP A 734 3.26 37.94 25.87
N GLY A 735 4.39 37.61 25.24
CA GLY A 735 4.90 36.28 25.32
C GLY A 735 6.27 36.08 24.68
N LEU A 736 6.79 34.88 24.87
CA LEU A 736 7.96 34.34 24.18
C LEU A 736 7.97 32.81 24.28
N GLY A 737 7.68 32.13 23.21
CA GLY A 737 7.62 30.68 23.18
C GLY A 737 8.98 29.98 23.04
N VAL A 738 10.08 30.71 22.90
CA VAL A 738 11.44 30.19 22.72
C VAL A 738 12.32 30.66 23.86
N SER A 739 12.90 29.74 24.63
CA SER A 739 13.76 30.07 25.75
C SER A 739 15.04 30.81 25.29
N PRO A 740 15.35 31.99 25.86
CA PRO A 740 16.54 32.78 25.48
C PRO A 740 17.89 32.04 25.67
N VAL A 741 17.95 31.03 26.54
CA VAL A 741 19.16 30.20 26.72
C VAL A 741 19.48 29.33 25.50
N MET A 742 18.53 29.15 24.59
CA MET A 742 18.71 28.36 23.38
C MET A 742 19.10 29.17 22.14
N TRP A 743 19.18 30.50 22.30
CA TRP A 743 19.45 31.42 21.20
C TRP A 743 20.91 31.38 20.73
N SER A 744 21.07 31.55 19.43
CA SER A 744 22.34 31.84 18.78
C SER A 744 22.21 33.10 17.93
N ARG A 745 23.32 33.80 17.76
CA ARG A 745 23.36 35.04 16.95
C ARG A 745 22.88 34.76 15.54
N GLY A 746 21.94 35.58 15.05
CA GLY A 746 21.34 35.47 13.72
C GLY A 746 20.04 34.65 13.68
N ASP A 747 19.66 33.97 14.74
CA ASP A 747 18.34 33.31 14.80
C ASP A 747 17.22 34.32 14.59
N ILE A 748 16.12 33.85 13.98
CA ILE A 748 14.91 34.66 13.83
C ILE A 748 13.79 34.05 14.65
N ILE A 749 13.16 34.85 15.48
CA ILE A 749 12.02 34.50 16.30
C ILE A 749 10.82 35.23 15.75
N VAL A 750 9.75 34.49 15.50
CA VAL A 750 8.43 35.07 15.17
C VAL A 750 7.54 34.89 16.37
N GLN A 751 7.22 35.96 17.06
CA GLN A 751 6.30 35.92 18.19
C GLN A 751 4.88 36.19 17.68
N ARG A 752 3.98 35.27 17.97
CA ARG A 752 2.54 35.39 17.71
C ARG A 752 1.89 36.13 18.86
N HIS A 753 1.07 37.12 18.52
CA HIS A 753 0.15 37.81 19.43
C HIS A 753 -1.26 37.55 18.92
N HIS A 754 -2.09 36.93 19.75
CA HIS A 754 -3.44 36.51 19.37
C HIS A 754 -4.50 37.42 20.05
N PHE A 755 -5.19 38.18 19.24
CA PHE A 755 -6.18 39.14 19.72
C PHE A 755 -7.59 38.80 19.26
N PRO A 756 -8.64 39.17 20.03
CA PRO A 756 -9.99 39.20 19.49
C PRO A 756 -10.06 40.10 18.27
N LEU A 757 -10.86 39.73 17.27
CA LEU A 757 -11.03 40.57 16.07
C LEU A 757 -11.62 41.92 16.47
N PRO A 758 -10.93 43.07 16.20
CA PRO A 758 -11.46 44.38 16.50
C PRO A 758 -12.69 44.69 15.65
N PRO A 759 -13.59 45.61 16.09
CA PRO A 759 -14.74 46.01 15.30
C PRO A 759 -14.33 46.52 13.91
N ALA A 760 -15.11 46.22 12.90
CA ALA A 760 -14.88 46.70 11.54
C ALA A 760 -14.83 48.23 11.52
N GLU A 761 -13.92 48.81 10.72
CA GLU A 761 -13.66 50.25 10.60
C GLU A 761 -12.88 50.87 11.76
N THR A 762 -12.39 50.12 12.75
CA THR A 762 -11.55 50.68 13.82
C THR A 762 -10.10 50.75 13.33
N GLU A 763 -9.51 51.96 13.30
CA GLU A 763 -8.05 52.06 13.15
C GLU A 763 -7.38 51.40 14.38
N ILE A 764 -6.40 50.55 14.14
CA ILE A 764 -5.71 49.80 15.19
C ILE A 764 -4.20 49.98 15.10
N TRP A 765 -3.59 50.04 16.25
CA TRP A 765 -2.16 50.17 16.41
C TRP A 765 -1.61 49.00 17.22
N LEU A 766 -0.47 48.44 16.79
CA LEU A 766 0.33 47.53 17.60
C LEU A 766 1.37 48.35 18.36
N ARG A 767 1.43 48.17 19.66
CA ARG A 767 2.57 48.56 20.51
C ARG A 767 3.36 47.31 20.81
N THR A 768 4.63 47.26 20.35
CA THR A 768 5.53 46.13 20.61
C THR A 768 6.88 46.60 21.14
N GLY A 769 7.65 45.69 21.69
CA GLY A 769 8.96 45.93 22.29
C GLY A 769 9.34 44.76 23.16
N VAL A 770 10.42 44.87 23.91
CA VAL A 770 10.95 43.83 24.75
C VAL A 770 11.16 44.33 26.16
N TYR A 771 10.96 43.51 27.16
CA TYR A 771 11.19 43.86 28.55
C TYR A 771 11.73 42.62 29.34
N TRP A 772 12.47 42.98 30.43
CA TRP A 772 12.93 41.97 31.38
C TRP A 772 11.80 41.56 32.31
N LEU A 773 11.51 40.25 32.39
CA LEU A 773 10.41 39.73 33.23
C LEU A 773 10.67 39.89 34.75
N ASP A 774 11.94 39.91 35.16
CA ASP A 774 12.32 40.01 36.57
C ASP A 774 12.20 41.45 37.13
N THR A 775 12.33 42.45 36.27
CA THR A 775 12.30 43.88 36.68
C THR A 775 11.17 44.64 36.02
N MET A 776 10.49 44.08 35.04
CA MET A 776 9.51 44.73 34.16
C MET A 776 10.09 45.95 33.43
N GLN A 777 11.42 46.05 33.36
CA GLN A 777 12.10 47.12 32.65
C GLN A 777 12.06 46.86 31.15
N ARG A 778 11.49 47.81 30.41
CA ARG A 778 11.45 47.80 28.95
C ARG A 778 12.80 48.20 28.37
N TRP A 779 13.12 47.72 27.20
CA TRP A 779 14.36 48.06 26.49
C TRP A 779 14.16 49.34 25.66
N PRO A 780 15.04 50.33 25.79
CA PRO A 780 15.06 51.45 24.91
C PRO A 780 15.31 51.05 23.46
N VAL A 781 14.82 51.89 22.54
CA VAL A 781 15.18 51.82 21.12
C VAL A 781 16.57 52.43 20.96
N ALA A 782 17.55 51.71 20.38
CA ALA A 782 18.95 52.15 20.39
C ALA A 782 19.22 53.56 19.85
N ASP A 783 18.51 53.98 18.80
CA ASP A 783 18.62 55.34 18.23
C ASP A 783 17.69 56.37 18.89
N HIS A 784 16.88 55.99 19.88
CA HIS A 784 15.89 56.81 20.55
C HIS A 784 15.80 56.42 22.03
N PRO A 785 16.71 56.88 22.85
CA PRO A 785 16.81 56.43 24.24
C PRO A 785 15.59 56.83 25.11
N ASP A 786 14.79 57.81 24.68
CA ASP A 786 13.54 58.19 25.33
C ASP A 786 12.35 57.28 24.91
N ALA A 787 12.52 56.42 23.90
CA ALA A 787 11.49 55.53 23.42
C ALA A 787 11.78 54.07 23.91
N ASP A 788 10.81 53.47 24.59
CA ASP A 788 10.88 52.09 25.10
C ASP A 788 9.83 51.18 24.48
N ALA A 789 9.22 51.63 23.36
CA ALA A 789 8.28 50.83 22.56
C ALA A 789 8.31 51.29 21.08
N ILE A 790 7.80 50.37 20.23
CA ILE A 790 7.61 50.56 18.80
C ILE A 790 6.11 50.54 18.54
N PHE A 791 5.59 51.58 17.91
CA PHE A 791 4.18 51.70 17.53
C PHE A 791 4.01 51.51 16.03
N ILE A 792 3.07 50.70 15.61
CA ILE A 792 2.85 50.29 14.22
C ILE A 792 1.36 50.39 13.89
N PRO A 793 0.95 51.22 12.93
CA PRO A 793 -0.43 51.27 12.46
C PRO A 793 -0.73 50.02 11.62
N LEU A 794 -1.67 49.19 12.08
CA LEU A 794 -2.01 47.93 11.42
C LEU A 794 -3.14 48.07 10.38
N SER A 795 -3.83 49.18 10.32
CA SER A 795 -5.00 49.41 9.46
C SER A 795 -4.71 49.19 7.97
N SER A 796 -3.46 49.41 7.52
CA SER A 796 -3.04 49.18 6.14
C SER A 796 -2.78 47.71 5.82
N TYR A 797 -2.80 46.81 6.80
CA TYR A 797 -2.55 45.33 6.65
C TYR A 797 -3.82 44.51 6.71
N LEU A 798 -4.92 45.07 7.19
CA LEU A 798 -6.23 44.43 7.28
C LEU A 798 -6.99 44.41 5.95
N ILE A 799 -6.48 45.12 4.95
CA ILE A 799 -7.05 45.10 3.60
C ILE A 799 -6.23 44.17 2.73
N LEU A 800 -6.82 43.08 2.34
CA LEU A 800 -6.37 42.10 1.34
C LEU A 800 -5.97 40.72 1.86
N SER A 801 -6.96 39.90 2.11
CA SER A 801 -7.01 38.62 1.40
C SER A 801 -8.48 38.24 1.19
N PRO A 802 -8.94 38.04 -0.07
CA PRO A 802 -10.27 37.47 -0.34
C PRO A 802 -10.33 36.00 0.06
#